data_7d490afff8ca1c6d363eba22a0e1fc4b
#
_entry.id   7d490afff8ca1c6d363eba22a0e1fc4b
#
_cell.length_a   1.000
_cell.length_b   1.000
_cell.length_c   1.000
_cell.angle_alpha   90.00
_cell.angle_beta   90.00
_cell.angle_gamma   90.00
#
_symmetry.space_group_name_H-M   'P 1'
#
loop_
_entity.id
_entity.type
_entity.pdbx_description
1 polymer ?
#
loop_
_entity_poly.entity_id
_entity_poly.type
_entity_poly.pdbx_seq_one_letter_code
_entity_poly.pdbx_strand_id
1 'polypeptide(L)'
;MAFVKDMLRMWAHSWKRFISIAMITLLGVAVLTGIYAGCRDAFRSTDRFFDAQGLHDVQVLSTAGLSNGDIAALRKVNGVAKVQAERSQEVTFDLDGRKSATMQEIGTNGIDQPYLQEGRMPKKAGEIAVTRKFIRDSGKRIGSRLTVTPESASSDTSDTNDTNGADGTNETNGTDEAPSFPTKLTIVGVVLDPQNLSNPDGYSAMTSFRSTATTDYTFFAPSDGVTGTLYTSATLLVKGAAAESTFDESYENTVKQVTDRIDGTVKTDRQKARRQELLDAGNKKIADARAEADKKFADAQSQIDANRQQFNQQVDQIVSMQAGAAAAGAAANGANAGAAAAAGATTPQLDETTRETMRETIIAASPELTQAKQQLDQAQSQLNEQKASTEHTLKTKENELKTSIPQVRWYVQDRQSLGGFSALKSDLDSIQSLGNAFPIVFLLVAVMMSLTAMARMVEEDRSLIGTYVGLGYGRLAVASRYLLFALLACLVGGGLGLIAGFLGIPAFLLVVLQGMYVMPGLRLEYDWLYGSLGIALFVVGVLAATIYACVQEMRQTPASLLRPKAPRAGSRILLERIRPVWNRMGFLSKVTARNIFRFKSRLIMTVGGVAGCTALIVCGLAINDTVADLGIKQYRDIYQYDLMVVSDDSDASAMRTKVASDGRVTSSLDVRIESGDLTVAGSGDGDSGKAGSSGSESIQLVAVPEKHLSDLGEMVTLQPVSSGILGTSGVGKTGSLKLDDDGVIVAQSAASALGVKAGSKVRLTNGDGVQATAKVSAVNRNLIGSDVYVSETYYAKLFDSKDAKNTKNSKSSEDSEALTWNAMLAKLSGSDTSQTDYAESLEEDSSVMKAVSCAHMADSFKFDLMGAVVALIVALAGGLALVVLFTLANTNVSERVREMATLKVLGFFDREVHHYVNREMMILTVMGVILGLPLGRLVGGMLTMALNMPSLYFEVEVKPLSYVIAAVATMAFALLVQLFVNPVLDRIDPISSLKSVE
;
A
#
# COMPACT_ATOMS: atom_id res chain seq x y z
N MET A 1 -47.53 -44.84 12.73
CA MET A 1 -48.18 -43.62 13.21
C MET A 1 -47.87 -43.27 14.66
N ALA A 2 -47.92 -44.20 15.62
CA ALA A 2 -47.67 -43.94 17.05
C ALA A 2 -46.23 -43.38 17.29
N PHE A 3 -45.20 -43.95 16.68
CA PHE A 3 -43.83 -43.53 16.79
C PHE A 3 -43.59 -42.08 16.32
N VAL A 4 -44.20 -41.71 15.18
CA VAL A 4 -44.06 -40.32 14.64
C VAL A 4 -44.83 -39.31 15.54
N LYS A 5 -45.97 -39.68 16.06
CA LYS A 5 -46.74 -38.85 17.00
C LYS A 5 -45.98 -38.62 18.29
N ASP A 6 -45.32 -39.64 18.81
CA ASP A 6 -44.48 -39.53 20.00
C ASP A 6 -43.23 -38.69 19.72
N MET A 7 -42.59 -38.85 18.55
CA MET A 7 -41.49 -38.01 18.13
C MET A 7 -41.86 -36.53 18.10
N LEU A 8 -43.01 -36.16 17.52
CA LEU A 8 -43.46 -34.76 17.47
C LEU A 8 -43.77 -34.20 18.87
N ARG A 9 -44.33 -35.04 19.78
CA ARG A 9 -44.55 -34.65 21.18
C ARG A 9 -43.25 -34.39 21.89
N MET A 10 -42.22 -35.22 21.70
CA MET A 10 -40.90 -35.02 22.27
C MET A 10 -40.30 -33.73 21.78
N TRP A 11 -40.42 -33.40 20.48
CA TRP A 11 -39.91 -32.16 19.91
C TRP A 11 -40.61 -30.92 20.52
N ALA A 12 -41.94 -30.97 20.67
CA ALA A 12 -42.70 -29.90 21.30
C ALA A 12 -42.30 -29.71 22.79
N HIS A 13 -41.96 -30.79 23.50
CA HIS A 13 -41.51 -30.70 24.91
C HIS A 13 -40.08 -30.17 25.01
N SER A 14 -39.24 -30.43 24.02
CA SER A 14 -37.78 -30.04 24.00
C SER A 14 -37.52 -28.76 23.25
N TRP A 15 -38.52 -27.88 23.02
CA TRP A 15 -38.42 -26.67 22.20
C TRP A 15 -37.29 -25.72 22.61
N LYS A 16 -36.93 -25.62 23.90
CA LYS A 16 -35.83 -24.80 24.41
C LYS A 16 -34.48 -25.29 23.87
N ARG A 17 -34.27 -26.62 23.78
CA ARG A 17 -33.05 -27.21 23.20
C ARG A 17 -33.01 -27.01 21.69
N PHE A 18 -34.18 -27.12 21.04
CA PHE A 18 -34.29 -26.81 19.60
C PHE A 18 -33.81 -25.40 19.30
N ILE A 19 -34.34 -24.41 20.02
CA ILE A 19 -33.95 -23.01 19.84
C ILE A 19 -32.50 -22.82 20.13
N SER A 20 -31.94 -23.45 21.19
CA SER A 20 -30.50 -23.32 21.49
C SER A 20 -29.63 -23.81 20.34
N ILE A 21 -29.90 -25.01 19.79
CA ILE A 21 -29.13 -25.56 18.65
C ILE A 21 -29.33 -24.69 17.41
N ALA A 22 -30.57 -24.26 17.14
CA ALA A 22 -30.91 -23.40 16.00
C ALA A 22 -30.18 -22.03 16.12
N MET A 23 -30.15 -21.40 17.29
CA MET A 23 -29.49 -20.12 17.50
C MET A 23 -27.96 -20.20 17.36
N ILE A 24 -27.35 -21.27 17.88
CA ILE A 24 -25.91 -21.48 17.73
C ILE A 24 -25.56 -21.70 16.25
N THR A 25 -26.37 -22.52 15.55
CA THR A 25 -26.20 -22.75 14.11
C THR A 25 -26.45 -21.45 13.30
N LEU A 26 -27.47 -20.66 13.67
CA LEU A 26 -27.74 -19.36 13.07
C LEU A 26 -26.51 -18.45 13.15
N LEU A 27 -25.98 -18.25 14.36
CA LEU A 27 -24.82 -17.38 14.56
C LEU A 27 -23.59 -17.90 13.81
N GLY A 28 -23.35 -19.22 13.85
CA GLY A 28 -22.21 -19.80 13.18
C GLY A 28 -22.30 -19.69 11.64
N VAL A 29 -23.46 -19.98 11.07
CA VAL A 29 -23.68 -19.85 9.62
C VAL A 29 -23.68 -18.38 9.20
N ALA A 30 -24.28 -17.49 10.00
CA ALA A 30 -24.28 -16.06 9.70
C ALA A 30 -22.88 -15.46 9.67
N VAL A 31 -22.00 -15.82 10.62
CA VAL A 31 -20.61 -15.35 10.65
C VAL A 31 -19.83 -15.90 9.47
N LEU A 32 -19.94 -17.22 9.21
CA LEU A 32 -19.25 -17.85 8.09
C LEU A 32 -19.62 -17.23 6.74
N THR A 33 -20.91 -17.08 6.48
CA THR A 33 -21.39 -16.61 5.18
C THR A 33 -21.35 -15.07 5.07
N GLY A 34 -21.51 -14.35 6.20
CA GLY A 34 -21.66 -12.91 6.19
C GLY A 34 -20.38 -12.15 5.90
N ILE A 35 -19.28 -12.52 6.53
CA ILE A 35 -17.98 -11.86 6.28
C ILE A 35 -17.52 -12.19 4.86
N TYR A 36 -17.61 -13.46 4.46
CA TYR A 36 -17.29 -13.89 3.09
C TYR A 36 -18.12 -13.13 2.05
N ALA A 37 -19.45 -13.06 2.23
CA ALA A 37 -20.34 -12.39 1.28
C ALA A 37 -20.03 -10.89 1.19
N GLY A 38 -19.77 -10.23 2.32
CA GLY A 38 -19.42 -8.80 2.35
C GLY A 38 -18.15 -8.49 1.56
N CYS A 39 -17.09 -9.26 1.76
CA CYS A 39 -15.83 -9.12 1.00
C CYS A 39 -16.03 -9.43 -0.49
N ARG A 40 -16.66 -10.56 -0.81
CA ARG A 40 -16.93 -10.95 -2.20
C ARG A 40 -17.79 -9.93 -2.95
N ASP A 41 -18.83 -9.40 -2.30
CA ASP A 41 -19.72 -8.43 -2.92
C ASP A 41 -19.01 -7.08 -3.13
N ALA A 42 -18.08 -6.71 -2.23
CA ALA A 42 -17.20 -5.56 -2.41
C ALA A 42 -16.25 -5.79 -3.58
N PHE A 43 -15.53 -6.92 -3.62
CA PHE A 43 -14.62 -7.27 -4.74
C PHE A 43 -15.35 -7.25 -6.08
N ARG A 44 -16.48 -7.94 -6.21
CA ARG A 44 -17.26 -7.99 -7.46
C ARG A 44 -17.83 -6.65 -7.88
N SER A 45 -18.24 -5.82 -6.92
CA SER A 45 -18.77 -4.49 -7.24
C SER A 45 -17.69 -3.56 -7.71
N THR A 46 -16.50 -3.62 -7.10
CA THR A 46 -15.32 -2.84 -7.49
C THR A 46 -14.78 -3.31 -8.84
N ASP A 47 -14.70 -4.63 -9.08
CA ASP A 47 -14.29 -5.22 -10.35
C ASP A 47 -15.17 -4.74 -11.51
N ARG A 48 -16.49 -4.80 -11.33
CA ARG A 48 -17.44 -4.24 -12.32
C ARG A 48 -17.26 -2.74 -12.55
N PHE A 49 -16.91 -2.00 -11.52
CA PHE A 49 -16.62 -0.56 -11.65
C PHE A 49 -15.33 -0.33 -12.45
N PHE A 50 -14.27 -1.07 -12.14
CA PHE A 50 -13.02 -0.99 -12.88
C PHE A 50 -13.18 -1.35 -14.36
N ASP A 51 -13.90 -2.42 -14.67
CA ASP A 51 -14.23 -2.79 -16.04
C ASP A 51 -15.05 -1.71 -16.77
N ALA A 52 -16.05 -1.12 -16.09
CA ALA A 52 -16.89 -0.08 -16.66
C ALA A 52 -16.13 1.21 -16.94
N GLN A 53 -15.13 1.57 -16.12
CA GLN A 53 -14.27 2.72 -16.33
C GLN A 53 -13.02 2.39 -17.18
N GLY A 54 -12.81 1.12 -17.49
CA GLY A 54 -11.65 0.67 -18.25
C GLY A 54 -10.32 0.90 -17.52
N LEU A 55 -10.28 0.65 -16.20
CA LEU A 55 -9.03 0.78 -15.45
C LEU A 55 -7.93 -0.03 -16.14
N HIS A 56 -6.80 0.58 -16.40
CA HIS A 56 -5.70 -0.06 -17.10
C HIS A 56 -5.16 -1.30 -16.38
N ASP A 57 -4.69 -2.29 -17.15
CA ASP A 57 -4.05 -3.49 -16.62
C ASP A 57 -2.54 -3.30 -16.46
N VAL A 58 -1.94 -2.51 -17.37
CA VAL A 58 -0.50 -2.21 -17.38
C VAL A 58 -0.30 -0.74 -17.70
N GLN A 59 0.61 -0.11 -16.97
CA GLN A 59 1.09 1.25 -17.22
C GLN A 59 2.58 1.21 -17.56
N VAL A 60 2.97 1.98 -18.58
CA VAL A 60 4.37 2.15 -18.97
C VAL A 60 4.74 3.63 -18.81
N LEU A 61 5.74 3.89 -18.00
CA LEU A 61 6.33 5.20 -17.74
C LEU A 61 7.74 5.24 -18.33
N SER A 62 8.20 6.43 -18.73
CA SER A 62 9.56 6.62 -19.26
C SER A 62 10.20 7.88 -18.69
N THR A 63 11.46 7.80 -18.30
CA THR A 63 12.24 8.96 -17.82
C THR A 63 12.47 10.06 -18.86
N ALA A 64 12.30 9.73 -20.15
CA ALA A 64 12.46 10.67 -21.26
C ALA A 64 11.16 10.91 -22.06
N GLY A 65 10.00 10.63 -21.43
CA GLY A 65 8.72 10.61 -22.10
C GLY A 65 8.61 9.47 -23.14
N LEU A 66 7.41 9.28 -23.65
CA LEU A 66 7.10 8.27 -24.66
C LEU A 66 6.78 8.97 -25.99
N SER A 67 7.35 8.45 -27.07
CA SER A 67 7.10 8.93 -28.44
C SER A 67 5.97 8.14 -29.12
N ASN A 68 5.48 8.64 -30.24
CA ASN A 68 4.54 7.89 -31.08
C ASN A 68 5.09 6.54 -31.53
N GLY A 69 6.42 6.41 -31.66
CA GLY A 69 7.10 5.16 -31.97
C GLY A 69 6.99 4.13 -30.84
N ASP A 70 7.04 4.60 -29.61
CA ASP A 70 6.88 3.75 -28.41
C ASP A 70 5.46 3.22 -28.29
N ILE A 71 4.46 4.09 -28.48
CA ILE A 71 3.04 3.73 -28.50
C ILE A 71 2.74 2.73 -29.60
N ALA A 72 3.31 2.94 -30.79
CA ALA A 72 3.14 2.00 -31.92
C ALA A 72 3.80 0.63 -31.66
N ALA A 73 4.90 0.61 -30.93
CA ALA A 73 5.57 -0.64 -30.52
C ALA A 73 4.74 -1.40 -29.47
N LEU A 74 4.22 -0.72 -28.45
CA LEU A 74 3.34 -1.32 -27.43
C LEU A 74 2.07 -1.90 -28.03
N ARG A 75 1.46 -1.26 -29.05
CA ARG A 75 0.28 -1.79 -29.76
C ARG A 75 0.53 -3.10 -30.49
N LYS A 76 1.78 -3.40 -30.83
CA LYS A 76 2.16 -4.62 -31.55
C LYS A 76 2.47 -5.79 -30.62
N VAL A 77 2.54 -5.57 -29.32
CA VAL A 77 2.83 -6.63 -28.35
C VAL A 77 1.69 -7.65 -28.33
N ASN A 78 2.04 -8.93 -28.46
CA ASN A 78 1.03 -9.98 -28.41
C ASN A 78 0.39 -10.07 -27.03
N GLY A 79 -0.94 -10.02 -26.97
CA GLY A 79 -1.71 -10.02 -25.72
C GLY A 79 -2.22 -8.62 -25.33
N VAL A 80 -1.77 -7.55 -25.95
CA VAL A 80 -2.31 -6.21 -25.77
C VAL A 80 -3.62 -6.04 -26.54
N ALA A 81 -4.68 -5.59 -25.85
CA ALA A 81 -5.99 -5.33 -26.46
C ALA A 81 -6.12 -3.91 -26.96
N LYS A 82 -5.77 -2.94 -26.11
CA LYS A 82 -5.81 -1.50 -26.40
C LYS A 82 -4.61 -0.82 -25.76
N VAL A 83 -4.18 0.29 -26.36
CA VAL A 83 -3.16 1.19 -25.80
C VAL A 83 -3.68 2.61 -25.88
N GLN A 84 -3.63 3.34 -24.78
CA GLN A 84 -3.91 4.75 -24.67
C GLN A 84 -2.62 5.47 -24.29
N ALA A 85 -2.27 6.48 -25.02
CA ALA A 85 -1.19 7.40 -24.68
C ALA A 85 -1.78 8.55 -23.89
N GLU A 86 -1.15 8.95 -22.81
CA GLU A 86 -1.64 9.96 -21.88
C GLU A 86 -0.63 11.07 -21.69
N ARG A 87 -1.15 12.29 -21.60
CA ARG A 87 -0.37 13.47 -21.27
C ARG A 87 -0.79 13.96 -19.90
N SER A 88 0.18 14.23 -19.05
CA SER A 88 -0.02 14.87 -17.75
C SER A 88 1.01 15.95 -17.51
N GLN A 89 0.66 16.92 -16.67
CA GLN A 89 1.53 18.02 -16.29
C GLN A 89 1.27 18.38 -14.84
N GLU A 90 2.31 18.55 -14.07
CA GLU A 90 2.20 19.06 -12.70
C GLU A 90 2.07 20.57 -12.72
N VAL A 91 1.12 21.06 -11.91
CA VAL A 91 0.80 22.49 -11.81
C VAL A 91 0.65 22.86 -10.35
N THR A 92 0.97 24.11 -10.05
CA THR A 92 0.78 24.69 -8.72
C THR A 92 -0.26 25.80 -8.74
N PHE A 93 -0.94 26.03 -7.63
CA PHE A 93 -1.92 27.08 -7.47
C PHE A 93 -2.01 27.47 -5.98
N ASP A 94 -2.58 28.65 -5.74
CA ASP A 94 -2.76 29.18 -4.38
C ASP A 94 -4.13 28.75 -3.81
N LEU A 95 -4.09 28.07 -2.65
CA LEU A 95 -5.27 27.65 -1.89
C LEU A 95 -4.87 27.58 -0.42
N ASP A 96 -5.01 28.68 0.33
CA ASP A 96 -4.54 28.80 1.70
C ASP A 96 -3.08 28.33 1.86
N GLY A 97 -2.22 28.67 0.88
CA GLY A 97 -0.87 28.21 0.65
C GLY A 97 -0.67 27.58 -0.73
N ARG A 98 0.60 27.35 -1.10
CA ARG A 98 0.95 26.71 -2.38
C ARG A 98 0.52 25.25 -2.35
N LYS A 99 -0.32 24.86 -3.31
CA LYS A 99 -0.78 23.46 -3.51
C LYS A 99 -0.45 23.00 -4.90
N SER A 100 -0.29 21.68 -5.02
CA SER A 100 0.05 21.04 -6.29
C SER A 100 -1.12 20.21 -6.84
N ALA A 101 -1.20 20.09 -8.15
CA ALA A 101 -2.12 19.19 -8.82
C ALA A 101 -1.52 18.59 -10.09
N THR A 102 -1.88 17.35 -10.37
CA THR A 102 -1.61 16.74 -11.67
C THR A 102 -2.76 17.04 -12.62
N MET A 103 -2.50 17.77 -13.70
CA MET A 103 -3.40 17.90 -14.84
C MET A 103 -3.27 16.65 -15.69
N GLN A 104 -4.36 15.91 -15.86
CA GLN A 104 -4.39 14.65 -16.62
C GLN A 104 -5.33 14.77 -17.81
N GLU A 105 -4.87 14.37 -18.98
CA GLU A 105 -5.70 14.30 -20.19
C GLU A 105 -6.69 13.14 -20.10
N ILE A 106 -7.96 13.39 -20.40
CA ILE A 106 -8.98 12.34 -20.52
C ILE A 106 -8.79 11.64 -21.86
N GLY A 107 -8.36 10.40 -21.81
CA GLY A 107 -8.14 9.60 -23.01
C GLY A 107 -9.42 9.27 -23.77
N THR A 108 -9.29 9.05 -25.08
CA THR A 108 -10.43 8.79 -25.99
C THR A 108 -10.69 7.30 -26.21
N ASN A 109 -9.77 6.42 -25.80
CA ASN A 109 -9.85 4.97 -26.06
C ASN A 109 -10.67 4.20 -25.01
N GLY A 110 -11.22 4.90 -24.00
CA GLY A 110 -12.03 4.32 -22.95
C GLY A 110 -11.22 3.58 -21.89
N ILE A 111 -9.95 3.97 -21.70
CA ILE A 111 -9.10 3.51 -20.60
C ILE A 111 -9.10 4.63 -19.56
N ASP A 112 -9.10 4.26 -18.26
CA ASP A 112 -9.05 5.16 -17.10
C ASP A 112 -10.05 6.32 -17.14
N GLN A 113 -11.29 6.02 -17.52
CA GLN A 113 -12.31 7.06 -17.65
C GLN A 113 -12.80 7.52 -16.27
N PRO A 114 -12.65 8.81 -15.92
CA PRO A 114 -13.16 9.32 -14.66
C PRO A 114 -14.69 9.18 -14.57
N TYR A 115 -15.18 8.73 -13.43
CA TYR A 115 -16.62 8.51 -13.20
C TYR A 115 -17.29 9.81 -12.75
N LEU A 116 -18.21 10.33 -13.57
CA LEU A 116 -18.94 11.57 -13.27
C LEU A 116 -19.87 11.39 -12.06
N GLN A 117 -19.65 12.18 -11.02
CA GLN A 117 -20.53 12.25 -9.85
C GLN A 117 -21.51 13.42 -9.92
N GLU A 118 -21.02 14.62 -10.28
CA GLU A 118 -21.84 15.84 -10.34
C GLU A 118 -21.43 16.71 -11.55
N GLY A 119 -22.39 17.42 -12.12
CA GLY A 119 -22.14 18.31 -13.25
C GLY A 119 -22.05 17.61 -14.60
N ARG A 120 -21.01 17.87 -15.38
CA ARG A 120 -20.74 17.25 -16.68
C ARG A 120 -19.25 17.04 -16.93
N MET A 121 -18.92 16.15 -17.84
CA MET A 121 -17.56 15.99 -18.31
C MET A 121 -17.07 17.22 -19.09
N PRO A 122 -15.79 17.62 -18.96
CA PRO A 122 -15.19 18.71 -19.72
C PRO A 122 -15.09 18.35 -21.20
N LYS A 123 -15.35 19.36 -22.08
CA LYS A 123 -15.36 19.17 -23.55
C LYS A 123 -14.55 20.21 -24.29
N LYS A 124 -14.24 21.35 -23.68
CA LYS A 124 -13.56 22.48 -24.30
C LYS A 124 -12.26 22.78 -23.57
N ALA A 125 -11.30 23.33 -24.30
CA ALA A 125 -10.07 23.83 -23.71
C ALA A 125 -10.35 24.75 -22.52
N GLY A 126 -9.64 24.55 -21.41
CA GLY A 126 -9.82 25.29 -20.17
C GLY A 126 -10.98 24.84 -19.28
N GLU A 127 -11.78 23.84 -19.68
CA GLU A 127 -12.73 23.17 -18.79
C GLU A 127 -12.03 22.00 -18.08
N ILE A 128 -12.31 21.82 -16.77
CA ILE A 128 -11.79 20.70 -15.99
C ILE A 128 -12.88 20.03 -15.18
N ALA A 129 -12.69 18.73 -14.93
CA ALA A 129 -13.35 18.00 -13.88
C ALA A 129 -12.36 17.77 -12.73
N VAL A 130 -12.85 17.88 -11.51
CA VAL A 130 -12.01 17.78 -10.29
C VAL A 130 -12.55 16.69 -9.37
N THR A 131 -11.71 16.19 -8.48
CA THR A 131 -12.14 15.22 -7.47
C THR A 131 -12.93 15.88 -6.34
N ARG A 132 -13.73 15.10 -5.62
CA ARG A 132 -14.50 15.59 -4.47
C ARG A 132 -13.60 16.14 -3.36
N LYS A 133 -12.40 15.57 -3.20
CA LYS A 133 -11.37 16.07 -2.28
C LYS A 133 -11.09 17.55 -2.52
N PHE A 134 -10.83 17.93 -3.79
CA PHE A 134 -10.56 19.32 -4.14
C PHE A 134 -11.74 20.25 -3.82
N ILE A 135 -12.98 19.84 -4.11
CA ILE A 135 -14.19 20.64 -3.82
C ILE A 135 -14.33 20.88 -2.31
N ARG A 136 -14.13 19.85 -1.50
CA ARG A 136 -14.20 19.94 -0.04
C ARG A 136 -13.14 20.89 0.52
N ASP A 137 -11.88 20.67 0.14
CA ASP A 137 -10.72 21.38 0.69
C ASP A 137 -10.69 22.85 0.22
N SER A 138 -11.09 23.12 -1.02
CA SER A 138 -11.09 24.47 -1.59
C SER A 138 -12.37 25.29 -1.34
N GLY A 139 -13.47 24.65 -0.92
CA GLY A 139 -14.78 25.31 -0.85
C GLY A 139 -15.34 25.81 -2.19
N LYS A 140 -14.64 25.52 -3.31
CA LYS A 140 -15.08 25.93 -4.66
C LYS A 140 -16.28 25.09 -5.13
N ARG A 141 -16.96 25.58 -6.18
CA ARG A 141 -18.16 24.93 -6.75
C ARG A 141 -18.05 24.82 -8.26
N ILE A 142 -18.90 23.99 -8.85
CA ILE A 142 -19.04 23.94 -10.32
C ILE A 142 -19.32 25.35 -10.86
N GLY A 143 -18.57 25.75 -11.90
CA GLY A 143 -18.56 27.10 -12.45
C GLY A 143 -17.48 28.02 -11.89
N SER A 144 -16.78 27.65 -10.83
CA SER A 144 -15.65 28.43 -10.30
C SER A 144 -14.47 28.39 -11.26
N ARG A 145 -13.71 29.50 -11.25
CA ARG A 145 -12.48 29.63 -12.04
C ARG A 145 -11.25 29.40 -11.16
N LEU A 146 -10.21 28.82 -11.76
CA LEU A 146 -8.93 28.56 -11.14
C LEU A 146 -7.83 28.98 -12.11
N THR A 147 -6.76 29.58 -11.60
CA THR A 147 -5.54 29.85 -12.37
C THR A 147 -4.44 28.96 -11.79
N VAL A 148 -3.76 28.24 -12.67
CA VAL A 148 -2.65 27.35 -12.31
C VAL A 148 -1.38 27.81 -12.99
N THR A 149 -0.24 27.52 -12.37
CA THR A 149 1.10 27.77 -12.90
C THR A 149 1.75 26.42 -13.18
N PRO A 150 2.22 26.15 -14.39
CA PRO A 150 2.99 24.95 -14.67
C PRO A 150 4.24 24.91 -13.78
N GLU A 151 4.52 23.77 -13.19
CA GLU A 151 5.80 23.55 -12.53
C GLU A 151 6.84 23.38 -13.61
N SER A 152 7.67 24.41 -13.80
CA SER A 152 8.76 24.37 -14.76
C SER A 152 9.73 23.30 -14.27
N ALA A 153 10.02 22.30 -15.09
CA ALA A 153 11.21 21.50 -14.89
C ALA A 153 12.37 22.49 -14.69
N SER A 154 13.02 22.43 -13.55
CA SER A 154 14.17 23.28 -13.22
C SER A 154 15.26 23.04 -14.25
N SER A 155 15.25 23.80 -15.31
CA SER A 155 16.37 23.89 -16.22
C SER A 155 17.39 24.84 -15.61
N ASP A 156 18.52 24.30 -15.20
CA ASP A 156 19.75 25.05 -14.99
C ASP A 156 19.92 26.12 -16.07
N THR A 157 19.69 27.35 -15.68
CA THR A 157 20.28 28.53 -16.31
C THR A 157 20.35 29.64 -15.27
N SER A 158 21.35 29.53 -14.38
CA SER A 158 21.92 30.67 -13.70
C SER A 158 22.79 31.43 -14.68
N ASP A 159 22.60 32.76 -14.68
CA ASP A 159 23.42 33.79 -15.28
C ASP A 159 23.34 33.99 -16.80
N THR A 160 22.46 34.93 -17.18
CA THR A 160 22.93 36.16 -17.84
C THR A 160 21.84 37.25 -17.73
N ASN A 161 22.15 38.28 -16.92
CA ASN A 161 21.54 39.60 -17.06
C ASN A 161 21.72 40.08 -18.49
N ASP A 162 20.67 40.18 -19.25
CA ASP A 162 20.58 41.16 -20.35
C ASP A 162 19.12 41.61 -20.55
N THR A 163 18.89 42.81 -20.05
CA THR A 163 17.73 43.63 -20.38
C THR A 163 17.76 43.99 -21.82
N ASN A 164 16.84 43.45 -22.66
CA ASN A 164 16.18 44.22 -23.71
C ASN A 164 14.99 43.42 -24.25
N GLY A 165 13.82 44.07 -24.20
CA GLY A 165 12.59 43.49 -24.65
C GLY A 165 12.55 43.32 -26.19
N ALA A 166 12.04 42.19 -26.57
CA ALA A 166 11.34 42.02 -27.85
C ALA A 166 10.42 40.80 -27.76
N ASP A 167 9.19 41.02 -28.03
CA ASP A 167 8.14 40.10 -28.41
C ASP A 167 8.73 38.95 -29.29
N GLY A 168 8.91 37.80 -28.71
CA GLY A 168 9.50 36.63 -29.37
C GLY A 168 8.59 35.43 -29.25
N THR A 169 7.71 35.25 -30.21
CA THR A 169 7.11 33.97 -30.54
C THR A 169 8.21 32.90 -30.60
N ASN A 170 8.30 32.07 -29.59
CA ASN A 170 9.17 30.90 -29.60
C ASN A 170 8.59 29.85 -30.56
N GLU A 171 8.90 29.96 -31.82
CA GLU A 171 8.80 28.88 -32.79
C GLU A 171 9.93 27.90 -32.51
N THR A 172 9.71 26.98 -31.54
CA THR A 172 10.51 25.79 -31.40
C THR A 172 10.13 24.78 -32.46
N ASN A 173 10.75 24.87 -33.59
CA ASN A 173 10.78 23.80 -34.62
C ASN A 173 11.61 22.62 -34.07
N GLY A 174 11.05 21.89 -33.12
CA GLY A 174 11.62 20.67 -32.54
C GLY A 174 10.53 19.61 -32.33
N THR A 175 10.76 18.41 -32.83
CA THR A 175 9.80 17.31 -32.95
C THR A 175 9.27 16.74 -31.64
N ASP A 176 9.72 17.20 -30.46
CA ASP A 176 9.37 16.65 -29.15
C ASP A 176 9.06 17.79 -28.17
N GLU A 177 7.81 18.18 -28.08
CA GLU A 177 7.33 19.18 -27.13
C GLU A 177 6.72 18.48 -25.91
N ALA A 178 7.11 18.93 -24.72
CA ALA A 178 6.49 18.50 -23.47
C ALA A 178 4.99 18.85 -23.45
N PRO A 179 4.15 18.06 -22.72
CA PRO A 179 2.73 18.37 -22.59
C PRO A 179 2.52 19.75 -21.97
N SER A 180 1.59 20.51 -22.54
CA SER A 180 1.19 21.80 -21.98
C SER A 180 -0.32 21.91 -21.93
N PHE A 181 -0.84 22.31 -20.77
CA PHE A 181 -2.27 22.46 -20.49
C PHE A 181 -2.64 23.94 -20.34
N PRO A 182 -3.93 24.30 -20.56
CA PRO A 182 -4.40 25.66 -20.31
C PRO A 182 -4.22 26.07 -18.84
N THR A 183 -3.75 27.29 -18.60
CA THR A 183 -3.49 27.82 -17.24
C THR A 183 -4.73 28.44 -16.58
N LYS A 184 -5.74 28.85 -17.36
CA LYS A 184 -7.02 29.38 -16.88
C LYS A 184 -8.09 28.32 -16.99
N LEU A 185 -8.56 27.83 -15.86
CA LEU A 185 -9.41 26.67 -15.75
C LEU A 185 -10.80 27.04 -15.23
N THR A 186 -11.82 26.31 -15.67
CA THR A 186 -13.19 26.40 -15.16
C THR A 186 -13.67 25.02 -14.77
N ILE A 187 -14.11 24.86 -13.54
CA ILE A 187 -14.63 23.59 -13.01
C ILE A 187 -16.02 23.34 -13.60
N VAL A 188 -16.22 22.23 -14.31
CA VAL A 188 -17.51 21.88 -14.93
C VAL A 188 -18.13 20.59 -14.40
N GLY A 189 -17.34 19.78 -13.70
CA GLY A 189 -17.83 18.55 -13.11
C GLY A 189 -16.99 18.09 -11.92
N VAL A 190 -17.60 17.22 -11.13
CA VAL A 190 -16.93 16.49 -10.03
C VAL A 190 -16.92 15.03 -10.41
N VAL A 191 -15.75 14.41 -10.32
CA VAL A 191 -15.51 13.03 -10.76
C VAL A 191 -14.86 12.20 -9.65
N LEU A 192 -15.03 10.89 -9.76
CA LEU A 192 -14.27 9.90 -9.04
C LEU A 192 -13.18 9.37 -9.98
N ASP A 193 -11.96 9.37 -9.50
CA ASP A 193 -10.81 8.80 -10.19
C ASP A 193 -10.83 7.26 -10.03
N PRO A 194 -10.89 6.47 -11.10
CA PRO A 194 -10.88 5.02 -11.00
C PRO A 194 -9.57 4.46 -10.43
N GLN A 195 -8.48 5.20 -10.49
CA GLN A 195 -7.19 4.82 -9.90
C GLN A 195 -7.15 5.05 -8.39
N ASN A 196 -8.04 5.91 -7.86
CA ASN A 196 -8.11 6.23 -6.43
C ASN A 196 -9.56 6.32 -5.94
N LEU A 197 -10.05 5.22 -5.36
CA LEU A 197 -11.41 5.13 -4.82
C LEU A 197 -11.54 5.65 -3.38
N SER A 198 -10.51 6.27 -2.80
CA SER A 198 -10.55 6.77 -1.42
C SER A 198 -11.71 7.75 -1.21
N ASN A 199 -12.41 7.60 -0.11
CA ASN A 199 -13.48 8.51 0.26
C ASN A 199 -12.90 9.72 1.01
N PRO A 200 -12.88 10.90 0.41
CA PRO A 200 -12.32 12.08 1.05
C PRO A 200 -13.14 12.56 2.26
N ASP A 201 -14.43 12.27 2.30
CA ASP A 201 -15.34 12.64 3.40
C ASP A 201 -15.33 11.61 4.53
N GLY A 202 -14.55 10.53 4.39
CA GLY A 202 -14.50 9.39 5.30
C GLY A 202 -13.21 9.28 6.12
N TYR A 203 -12.94 8.08 6.62
CA TYR A 203 -11.77 7.76 7.45
C TYR A 203 -10.50 7.60 6.61
N SER A 204 -9.95 8.69 6.09
CA SER A 204 -8.97 8.66 5.01
C SER A 204 -7.49 8.55 5.42
N ALA A 205 -7.17 8.53 6.71
CA ALA A 205 -5.78 8.56 7.18
C ALA A 205 -4.90 7.43 6.61
N MET A 206 -5.47 6.26 6.36
CA MET A 206 -4.74 5.09 5.86
C MET A 206 -4.54 5.10 4.34
N THR A 207 -5.43 5.73 3.60
CA THR A 207 -5.33 5.82 2.13
C THR A 207 -4.30 6.84 1.69
N SER A 208 -4.12 7.93 2.45
CA SER A 208 -3.07 8.92 2.16
C SER A 208 -1.66 8.38 2.39
N PHE A 209 -1.46 7.52 3.37
CA PHE A 209 -0.16 6.87 3.62
C PHE A 209 0.27 5.93 2.47
N ARG A 210 -0.69 5.29 1.80
CA ARG A 210 -0.43 4.37 0.67
C ARG A 210 -0.55 5.04 -0.70
N SER A 211 -0.83 6.34 -0.74
CA SER A 211 -0.90 7.08 -1.99
C SER A 211 0.50 7.25 -2.57
N THR A 212 0.68 6.83 -3.81
CA THR A 212 1.89 7.09 -4.61
C THR A 212 1.81 8.45 -5.34
N ALA A 213 0.75 9.24 -5.08
CA ALA A 213 0.58 10.53 -5.72
C ALA A 213 1.61 11.55 -5.20
N THR A 214 2.32 12.16 -6.12
CA THR A 214 3.30 13.24 -5.85
C THR A 214 2.64 14.59 -5.60
N THR A 215 1.36 14.74 -6.01
CA THR A 215 0.59 15.98 -5.93
C THR A 215 -0.62 15.84 -5.01
N ASP A 216 -1.11 16.99 -4.49
CA ASP A 216 -2.26 17.03 -3.59
C ASP A 216 -3.58 16.64 -4.26
N TYR A 217 -3.73 16.99 -5.55
CA TYR A 217 -4.98 16.82 -6.30
C TYR A 217 -4.74 16.32 -7.74
N THR A 218 -5.79 15.75 -8.35
CA THR A 218 -5.83 15.40 -9.77
C THR A 218 -6.95 16.18 -10.45
N PHE A 219 -6.65 16.83 -11.58
CA PHE A 219 -7.58 17.56 -12.43
C PHE A 219 -7.65 16.90 -13.80
N PHE A 220 -8.83 16.64 -14.28
CA PHE A 220 -9.08 15.99 -15.56
C PHE A 220 -9.47 17.01 -16.63
N ALA A 221 -8.70 17.07 -17.71
CA ALA A 221 -8.91 17.98 -18.83
C ALA A 221 -9.22 17.23 -20.12
N PRO A 222 -10.01 17.78 -21.07
CA PRO A 222 -10.22 17.18 -22.37
C PRO A 222 -8.94 17.28 -23.21
N SER A 223 -8.78 16.40 -24.20
CA SER A 223 -7.66 16.46 -25.15
C SER A 223 -7.65 17.73 -25.98
N ASP A 224 -8.81 18.39 -26.13
CA ASP A 224 -8.94 19.70 -26.79
C ASP A 224 -8.27 20.79 -25.93
N GLY A 225 -7.21 21.40 -26.46
CA GLY A 225 -6.41 22.41 -25.75
C GLY A 225 -5.15 21.87 -25.04
N VAL A 226 -4.89 20.57 -25.06
CA VAL A 226 -3.61 19.99 -24.63
C VAL A 226 -2.66 19.95 -25.82
N THR A 227 -1.53 20.61 -25.70
CA THR A 227 -0.48 20.63 -26.74
C THR A 227 0.70 19.76 -26.32
N GLY A 228 1.66 19.57 -27.23
CA GLY A 228 2.83 18.72 -27.00
C GLY A 228 2.71 17.38 -27.71
N THR A 229 3.85 16.83 -28.09
CA THR A 229 3.97 15.57 -28.86
C THR A 229 4.44 14.39 -28.04
N LEU A 230 4.96 14.65 -26.83
CA LEU A 230 5.38 13.61 -25.89
C LEU A 230 4.23 13.18 -24.98
N TYR A 231 4.23 11.91 -24.65
CA TYR A 231 3.33 11.33 -23.66
C TYR A 231 4.09 11.04 -22.37
N THR A 232 3.45 11.28 -21.24
CA THR A 232 4.01 11.01 -19.92
C THR A 232 3.86 9.54 -19.53
N SER A 233 2.76 8.92 -19.97
CA SER A 233 2.48 7.50 -19.74
C SER A 233 1.78 6.85 -20.92
N ALA A 234 1.82 5.52 -20.95
CA ALA A 234 0.99 4.70 -21.82
C ALA A 234 0.28 3.65 -20.98
N THR A 235 -1.04 3.67 -21.04
CA THR A 235 -1.90 2.71 -20.35
C THR A 235 -2.44 1.67 -21.33
N LEU A 236 -2.50 0.41 -20.88
CA LEU A 236 -2.82 -0.74 -21.72
C LEU A 236 -3.90 -1.60 -21.07
N LEU A 237 -4.78 -2.15 -21.92
CA LEU A 237 -5.67 -3.26 -21.55
C LEU A 237 -5.15 -4.56 -22.18
N VAL A 238 -5.19 -5.64 -21.39
CA VAL A 238 -4.71 -6.96 -21.77
C VAL A 238 -5.88 -7.81 -22.29
N LYS A 239 -5.64 -8.57 -23.36
CA LYS A 239 -6.66 -9.46 -23.94
C LYS A 239 -7.00 -10.59 -22.98
N GLY A 240 -8.30 -10.70 -22.64
CA GLY A 240 -8.80 -11.75 -21.76
C GLY A 240 -8.83 -11.34 -20.28
N ALA A 241 -8.09 -10.30 -19.86
CA ALA A 241 -8.05 -9.85 -18.46
C ALA A 241 -9.44 -9.48 -17.93
N ALA A 242 -10.24 -8.73 -18.69
CA ALA A 242 -11.61 -8.34 -18.29
C ALA A 242 -12.60 -9.50 -18.13
N ALA A 243 -12.25 -10.74 -18.54
CA ALA A 243 -13.09 -11.92 -18.31
C ALA A 243 -12.77 -12.61 -16.97
N GLU A 244 -11.69 -12.22 -16.33
CA GLU A 244 -11.21 -12.73 -15.05
C GLU A 244 -11.40 -11.66 -13.98
N SER A 245 -11.62 -12.09 -12.74
CA SER A 245 -11.72 -11.12 -11.65
C SER A 245 -10.35 -10.50 -11.39
N THR A 246 -10.31 -9.18 -11.35
CA THR A 246 -9.09 -8.39 -11.10
C THR A 246 -8.32 -8.80 -9.82
N PHE A 247 -9.03 -9.39 -8.87
CA PHE A 247 -8.47 -9.79 -7.57
C PHE A 247 -8.00 -11.25 -7.52
N ASP A 248 -8.17 -12.00 -8.61
CA ASP A 248 -7.81 -13.43 -8.69
C ASP A 248 -6.39 -13.62 -9.26
N GLU A 249 -5.72 -14.68 -8.85
CA GLU A 249 -4.39 -15.07 -9.33
C GLU A 249 -4.35 -15.33 -10.85
N SER A 250 -5.47 -15.75 -11.44
CA SER A 250 -5.59 -15.96 -12.90
C SER A 250 -5.40 -14.65 -13.68
N TYR A 251 -6.01 -13.55 -13.21
CA TYR A 251 -5.83 -12.22 -13.75
C TYR A 251 -4.37 -11.76 -13.66
N GLU A 252 -3.76 -11.91 -12.47
CA GLU A 252 -2.36 -11.54 -12.27
C GLU A 252 -1.42 -12.28 -13.22
N ASN A 253 -1.64 -13.59 -13.41
CA ASN A 253 -0.87 -14.39 -14.34
C ASN A 253 -1.06 -13.96 -15.81
N THR A 254 -2.28 -13.58 -16.20
CA THR A 254 -2.60 -13.11 -17.56
C THR A 254 -1.91 -11.78 -17.86
N VAL A 255 -1.96 -10.82 -16.91
CA VAL A 255 -1.28 -9.53 -17.01
C VAL A 255 0.23 -9.71 -17.02
N LYS A 256 0.78 -10.53 -16.10
CA LYS A 256 2.22 -10.80 -16.01
C LYS A 256 2.81 -11.34 -17.31
N GLN A 257 2.11 -12.21 -18.02
CA GLN A 257 2.59 -12.68 -19.32
C GLN A 257 2.81 -11.56 -20.34
N VAL A 258 2.04 -10.47 -20.24
CA VAL A 258 2.17 -9.31 -21.14
C VAL A 258 3.28 -8.39 -20.65
N THR A 259 3.37 -8.11 -19.36
CA THR A 259 4.47 -7.32 -18.79
C THR A 259 5.83 -7.97 -19.05
N ASP A 260 5.96 -9.29 -18.87
CA ASP A 260 7.18 -10.04 -19.17
C ASP A 260 7.57 -9.95 -20.67
N ARG A 261 6.58 -9.94 -21.59
CA ARG A 261 6.84 -9.74 -23.04
C ARG A 261 7.30 -8.31 -23.34
N ILE A 262 6.72 -7.29 -22.71
CA ILE A 262 7.14 -5.91 -22.86
C ILE A 262 8.58 -5.75 -22.39
N ASP A 263 8.91 -6.27 -21.22
CA ASP A 263 10.25 -6.22 -20.66
C ASP A 263 11.29 -6.98 -21.49
N GLY A 264 10.93 -8.17 -21.98
CA GLY A 264 11.84 -9.04 -22.71
C GLY A 264 12.06 -8.65 -24.18
N THR A 265 11.11 -7.99 -24.83
CA THR A 265 11.17 -7.79 -26.29
C THR A 265 11.15 -6.34 -26.75
N VAL A 266 10.40 -5.47 -26.07
CA VAL A 266 10.15 -4.09 -26.56
C VAL A 266 10.92 -3.05 -25.78
N LYS A 267 10.99 -3.18 -24.47
CA LYS A 267 11.59 -2.22 -23.54
C LYS A 267 13.00 -1.81 -23.93
N THR A 268 13.91 -2.79 -24.03
CA THR A 268 15.34 -2.52 -24.31
C THR A 268 15.55 -1.86 -25.66
N ASP A 269 14.83 -2.31 -26.69
CA ASP A 269 15.00 -1.76 -28.05
C ASP A 269 14.44 -0.35 -28.13
N ARG A 270 13.32 -0.07 -27.48
CA ARG A 270 12.71 1.26 -27.48
C ARG A 270 13.48 2.27 -26.62
N GLN A 271 14.01 1.84 -25.48
CA GLN A 271 14.89 2.67 -24.65
C GLN A 271 16.13 3.13 -25.44
N LYS A 272 16.77 2.22 -26.19
CA LYS A 272 17.90 2.54 -27.06
C LYS A 272 17.49 3.46 -28.22
N ALA A 273 16.36 3.15 -28.87
CA ALA A 273 15.85 3.96 -29.97
C ALA A 273 15.51 5.37 -29.49
N ARG A 274 14.85 5.53 -28.36
CA ARG A 274 14.49 6.83 -27.80
C ARG A 274 15.74 7.66 -27.45
N ARG A 275 16.73 7.05 -26.81
CA ARG A 275 18.01 7.72 -26.53
C ARG A 275 18.68 8.19 -27.84
N GLN A 276 18.65 7.35 -28.90
CA GLN A 276 19.18 7.74 -30.20
C GLN A 276 18.39 8.89 -30.85
N GLU A 277 17.06 8.87 -30.76
CA GLU A 277 16.18 9.97 -31.22
C GLU A 277 16.57 11.30 -30.56
N LEU A 278 16.82 11.30 -29.23
CA LEU A 278 17.24 12.49 -28.48
C LEU A 278 18.65 12.96 -28.89
N LEU A 279 19.59 12.06 -29.09
CA LEU A 279 20.93 12.38 -29.58
C LEU A 279 20.87 12.97 -31.00
N ASP A 280 20.05 12.40 -31.88
CA ASP A 280 19.91 12.87 -33.27
C ASP A 280 19.25 14.26 -33.32
N ALA A 281 18.25 14.51 -32.47
CA ALA A 281 17.61 15.81 -32.34
C ALA A 281 18.59 16.88 -31.81
N GLY A 282 19.39 16.56 -30.81
CA GLY A 282 20.42 17.42 -30.28
C GLY A 282 21.54 17.69 -31.27
N ASN A 283 22.02 16.67 -31.97
CA ASN A 283 23.02 16.81 -33.02
C ASN A 283 22.51 17.66 -34.18
N LYS A 284 21.24 17.56 -34.56
CA LYS A 284 20.62 18.41 -35.56
C LYS A 284 20.63 19.88 -35.14
N LYS A 285 20.22 20.19 -33.90
CA LYS A 285 20.30 21.58 -33.39
C LYS A 285 21.72 22.16 -33.45
N ILE A 286 22.73 21.34 -33.10
CA ILE A 286 24.14 21.75 -33.21
C ILE A 286 24.55 21.94 -34.66
N ALA A 287 24.13 21.06 -35.56
CA ALA A 287 24.41 21.21 -36.99
C ALA A 287 23.73 22.44 -37.59
N ASP A 288 22.49 22.76 -37.23
CA ASP A 288 21.76 23.96 -37.67
C ASP A 288 22.45 25.22 -37.11
N ALA A 289 22.86 25.23 -35.85
CA ALA A 289 23.62 26.33 -35.24
C ALA A 289 24.98 26.52 -35.92
N ARG A 290 25.67 25.42 -36.32
CA ARG A 290 26.94 25.47 -37.07
C ARG A 290 26.72 26.08 -38.45
N ALA A 291 25.67 25.67 -39.18
CA ALA A 291 25.35 26.19 -40.50
C ALA A 291 25.00 27.69 -40.44
N GLU A 292 24.30 28.15 -39.44
CA GLU A 292 24.00 29.58 -39.24
C GLU A 292 25.27 30.37 -38.91
N ALA A 293 26.14 29.85 -38.04
CA ALA A 293 27.43 30.46 -37.73
C ALA A 293 28.35 30.56 -38.97
N ASP A 294 28.44 29.46 -39.73
CA ASP A 294 29.23 29.44 -40.98
C ASP A 294 28.71 30.45 -42.02
N LYS A 295 27.42 30.63 -42.13
CA LYS A 295 26.82 31.67 -42.97
C LYS A 295 27.24 33.07 -42.52
N LYS A 296 27.10 33.38 -41.22
CA LYS A 296 27.52 34.67 -40.66
C LYS A 296 29.03 34.94 -40.89
N PHE A 297 29.84 33.91 -40.73
CA PHE A 297 31.29 34.02 -40.97
C PHE A 297 31.61 34.21 -42.45
N ALA A 298 30.88 33.55 -43.35
CA ALA A 298 31.02 33.74 -44.79
C ALA A 298 30.64 35.18 -45.24
N ASP A 299 29.54 35.72 -44.72
CA ASP A 299 29.11 37.08 -44.96
C ASP A 299 30.13 38.11 -44.46
N ALA A 300 30.62 37.90 -43.22
CA ALA A 300 31.67 38.77 -42.66
C ALA A 300 33.01 38.68 -43.44
N GLN A 301 33.44 37.49 -43.86
CA GLN A 301 34.61 37.31 -44.71
C GLN A 301 34.46 38.03 -46.04
N SER A 302 33.26 37.91 -46.68
CA SER A 302 32.97 38.61 -47.93
C SER A 302 33.08 40.13 -47.78
N GLN A 303 32.64 40.69 -46.65
CA GLN A 303 32.80 42.13 -46.35
C GLN A 303 34.27 42.52 -46.19
N ILE A 304 35.05 41.73 -45.48
CA ILE A 304 36.48 41.96 -45.31
C ILE A 304 37.20 41.87 -46.64
N ASP A 305 36.87 40.91 -47.50
CA ASP A 305 37.45 40.73 -48.81
C ASP A 305 37.10 41.88 -49.74
N ALA A 306 35.86 42.38 -49.73
CA ALA A 306 35.41 43.54 -50.45
C ALA A 306 36.18 44.80 -49.99
N ASN A 307 36.31 45.00 -48.71
CA ASN A 307 37.05 46.14 -48.18
C ASN A 307 38.55 46.00 -48.49
N ARG A 308 39.12 44.82 -48.51
CA ARG A 308 40.48 44.55 -48.92
C ARG A 308 40.69 44.83 -50.41
N GLN A 309 39.75 44.50 -51.24
CA GLN A 309 39.80 44.84 -52.65
C GLN A 309 39.73 46.36 -52.88
N GLN A 310 38.84 47.11 -52.20
CA GLN A 310 38.81 48.55 -52.25
C GLN A 310 40.13 49.17 -51.77
N PHE A 311 40.66 48.70 -50.67
CA PHE A 311 41.94 49.15 -50.18
C PHE A 311 43.06 48.90 -51.19
N ASN A 312 43.13 47.74 -51.80
CA ASN A 312 44.09 47.43 -52.85
C ASN A 312 43.96 48.29 -54.07
N GLN A 313 42.72 48.55 -54.49
CA GLN A 313 42.44 49.48 -55.64
C GLN A 313 42.92 50.91 -55.35
N GLN A 314 42.71 51.41 -54.12
CA GLN A 314 43.19 52.70 -53.69
C GLN A 314 44.73 52.77 -53.68
N VAL A 315 45.36 51.77 -53.16
CA VAL A 315 46.84 51.67 -53.13
C VAL A 315 47.37 51.59 -54.60
N ASP A 316 46.76 50.76 -55.45
CA ASP A 316 47.15 50.64 -56.87
C ASP A 316 46.95 51.93 -57.66
N GLN A 317 45.93 52.70 -57.37
CA GLN A 317 45.77 54.08 -58.01
C GLN A 317 46.91 54.99 -57.53
N ILE A 318 47.31 54.98 -56.29
CA ILE A 318 48.36 55.81 -55.79
C ILE A 318 49.74 55.33 -56.36
N VAL A 319 49.95 54.04 -56.45
CA VAL A 319 51.15 53.45 -57.11
C VAL A 319 51.24 53.91 -58.59
N SER A 320 50.13 53.81 -59.31
CA SER A 320 50.06 54.23 -60.72
C SER A 320 50.29 55.72 -60.91
N MET A 321 49.75 56.56 -60.04
CA MET A 321 49.97 57.99 -60.03
C MET A 321 51.45 58.35 -59.70
N GLN A 322 52.07 57.72 -58.74
CA GLN A 322 53.46 57.94 -58.43
C GLN A 322 54.38 57.38 -59.52
N ALA A 323 54.10 56.20 -60.04
CA ALA A 323 54.82 55.70 -61.22
C ALA A 323 54.75 56.60 -62.41
N GLY A 324 53.52 57.16 -62.67
CA GLY A 324 53.31 58.15 -63.70
C GLY A 324 54.06 59.46 -63.44
N ALA A 325 54.10 59.92 -62.19
CA ALA A 325 54.83 61.11 -61.78
C ALA A 325 56.33 60.90 -61.84
N ALA A 326 56.81 59.69 -61.47
CA ALA A 326 58.24 59.33 -61.55
C ALA A 326 58.68 59.21 -63.04
N ALA A 327 57.79 58.70 -63.94
CA ALA A 327 58.02 58.67 -65.35
C ALA A 327 58.00 60.05 -65.93
N ALA A 328 57.12 60.95 -65.54
CA ALA A 328 57.04 62.32 -65.96
C ALA A 328 58.25 63.18 -65.45
N GLY A 329 58.72 62.87 -64.14
CA GLY A 329 59.86 63.50 -63.56
C GLY A 329 61.23 63.09 -64.23
N ALA A 330 61.29 61.80 -64.63
CA ALA A 330 62.39 61.31 -65.44
C ALA A 330 62.44 61.90 -66.89
N ALA A 331 61.26 62.10 -67.45
CA ALA A 331 61.21 62.80 -68.72
C ALA A 331 61.51 64.31 -68.66
N ALA A 332 61.33 64.95 -67.49
CA ALA A 332 61.64 66.37 -67.27
C ALA A 332 63.11 66.67 -66.98
N ASN A 333 63.90 65.67 -66.48
CA ASN A 333 65.31 65.80 -66.18
C ASN A 333 66.25 65.25 -67.26
N GLY A 334 65.81 64.82 -68.45
CA GLY A 334 66.58 64.27 -69.50
C GLY A 334 66.66 65.22 -70.68
N ALA A 335 67.52 66.21 -70.59
CA ALA A 335 67.99 67.03 -71.75
C ALA A 335 68.81 66.19 -72.73
N ASN A 336 68.20 65.52 -73.69
CA ASN A 336 68.62 65.28 -75.03
C ASN A 336 67.46 64.72 -75.87
N ALA A 337 66.79 65.65 -76.44
CA ALA A 337 65.68 65.35 -77.39
C ALA A 337 66.29 65.08 -78.78
N GLY A 338 66.21 63.94 -79.29
CA GLY A 338 66.57 63.64 -80.68
C GLY A 338 66.82 62.15 -80.93
N ALA A 339 65.86 61.34 -80.94
CA ALA A 339 65.82 60.07 -81.64
C ALA A 339 64.98 58.97 -80.92
N ALA A 340 63.70 59.26 -80.67
CA ALA A 340 62.75 58.18 -80.41
C ALA A 340 61.30 58.56 -80.63
N ALA A 341 61.02 59.17 -81.72
CA ALA A 341 59.66 59.37 -82.17
C ALA A 341 59.27 58.32 -83.23
N ALA A 342 59.45 57.06 -82.96
CA ALA A 342 59.09 55.94 -83.83
C ALA A 342 59.13 54.62 -83.14
N ALA A 343 58.56 54.47 -81.93
CA ALA A 343 58.20 53.20 -81.39
C ALA A 343 57.12 53.48 -80.34
N GLY A 344 55.93 52.94 -80.52
CA GLY A 344 54.80 53.02 -79.57
C GLY A 344 55.33 52.61 -78.18
N ALA A 345 55.60 53.54 -77.30
CA ALA A 345 56.02 53.26 -75.94
C ALA A 345 54.83 52.76 -75.12
N THR A 346 54.75 51.49 -75.02
CA THR A 346 54.09 50.86 -73.94
C THR A 346 54.73 51.35 -72.64
N THR A 347 53.95 51.89 -71.73
CA THR A 347 54.35 52.20 -70.32
C THR A 347 55.20 51.07 -69.77
N PRO A 348 56.34 51.36 -69.14
CA PRO A 348 57.15 50.31 -68.61
C PRO A 348 56.36 49.49 -67.60
N GLN A 349 56.20 48.20 -67.90
CA GLN A 349 55.67 47.26 -67.01
C GLN A 349 56.63 47.14 -65.82
N LEU A 350 56.35 47.77 -64.72
CA LEU A 350 57.07 47.60 -63.47
C LEU A 350 57.08 46.11 -63.05
N ASP A 351 58.28 45.60 -62.84
CA ASP A 351 58.39 44.27 -62.32
C ASP A 351 57.57 44.10 -61.03
N GLU A 352 56.97 42.95 -60.86
CA GLU A 352 56.04 42.62 -59.76
C GLU A 352 56.69 42.92 -58.36
N THR A 353 57.92 42.57 -58.19
CA THR A 353 58.67 42.85 -56.98
C THR A 353 58.89 44.38 -56.74
N THR A 354 59.12 45.16 -57.74
CA THR A 354 59.17 46.61 -57.62
C THR A 354 57.84 47.25 -57.32
N ARG A 355 56.83 46.73 -57.89
CA ARG A 355 55.45 47.14 -57.61
C ARG A 355 55.02 46.87 -56.19
N GLU A 356 55.39 45.67 -55.65
CA GLU A 356 55.11 45.26 -54.27
C GLU A 356 55.89 46.10 -53.27
N THR A 357 57.19 46.39 -53.54
CA THR A 357 57.98 47.29 -52.72
C THR A 357 57.43 48.69 -52.67
N MET A 358 56.97 49.21 -53.83
CA MET A 358 56.28 50.52 -53.93
C MET A 358 54.97 50.56 -53.15
N ARG A 359 54.18 49.51 -53.21
CA ARG A 359 52.95 49.34 -52.36
C ARG A 359 53.29 49.43 -50.88
N GLU A 360 54.22 48.67 -50.43
CA GLU A 360 54.65 48.68 -49.02
C GLU A 360 55.17 50.01 -48.55
N THR A 361 55.98 50.70 -49.43
CA THR A 361 56.47 52.03 -49.13
C THR A 361 55.38 53.07 -49.08
N ILE A 362 54.41 53.01 -49.94
CA ILE A 362 53.27 53.94 -49.99
C ILE A 362 52.35 53.73 -48.79
N ILE A 363 52.13 52.47 -48.42
CA ILE A 363 51.33 52.16 -47.25
C ILE A 363 52.03 52.68 -46.00
N ALA A 364 53.36 52.48 -45.87
CA ALA A 364 54.15 52.91 -44.70
C ALA A 364 54.26 54.43 -44.62
N ALA A 365 54.26 55.13 -45.75
CA ALA A 365 54.34 56.61 -45.86
C ALA A 365 53.01 57.32 -45.57
N SER A 366 51.88 56.62 -45.65
CA SER A 366 50.57 57.21 -45.37
C SER A 366 49.97 56.63 -44.03
N PRO A 367 49.81 57.47 -43.03
CA PRO A 367 49.17 57.07 -41.77
C PRO A 367 47.78 56.50 -41.96
N GLU A 368 47.02 57.04 -42.90
CA GLU A 368 45.62 56.58 -43.16
C GLU A 368 45.59 55.18 -43.80
N LEU A 369 46.53 54.91 -44.73
CA LEU A 369 46.63 53.55 -45.34
C LEU A 369 47.16 52.53 -44.36
N THR A 370 48.11 52.89 -43.50
CA THR A 370 48.63 52.05 -42.46
C THR A 370 47.53 51.70 -41.48
N GLN A 371 46.72 52.68 -41.04
CA GLN A 371 45.61 52.46 -40.16
C GLN A 371 44.48 51.60 -40.80
N ALA A 372 44.18 51.82 -42.07
CA ALA A 372 43.20 51.01 -42.81
C ALA A 372 43.65 49.54 -42.95
N LYS A 373 44.96 49.32 -43.27
CA LYS A 373 45.53 47.96 -43.27
C LYS A 373 45.46 47.30 -41.91
N GLN A 374 45.84 48.03 -40.88
CA GLN A 374 45.74 47.50 -39.49
C GLN A 374 44.32 47.13 -39.10
N GLN A 375 43.34 47.96 -39.49
CA GLN A 375 41.91 47.67 -39.24
C GLN A 375 41.42 46.41 -39.97
N LEU A 376 41.87 46.23 -41.23
CA LEU A 376 41.54 45.04 -42.00
C LEU A 376 42.19 43.77 -41.43
N ASP A 377 43.46 43.85 -41.02
CA ASP A 377 44.16 42.72 -40.41
C ASP A 377 43.62 42.40 -39.03
N GLN A 378 43.22 43.40 -38.24
CA GLN A 378 42.50 43.21 -36.96
C GLN A 378 41.11 42.58 -37.16
N ALA A 379 40.34 43.06 -38.15
CA ALA A 379 39.04 42.47 -38.48
C ALA A 379 39.14 40.99 -38.88
N GLN A 380 40.16 40.65 -39.70
CA GLN A 380 40.46 39.29 -40.10
C GLN A 380 40.88 38.40 -38.89
N SER A 381 41.72 38.95 -38.02
CA SER A 381 42.15 38.25 -36.82
C SER A 381 40.98 37.98 -35.85
N GLN A 382 40.15 39.00 -35.61
CA GLN A 382 38.94 38.89 -34.81
C GLN A 382 37.94 37.87 -35.38
N LEU A 383 37.74 37.87 -36.72
CA LEU A 383 36.90 36.86 -37.34
C LEU A 383 37.42 35.45 -37.15
N ASN A 384 38.76 35.25 -37.30
CA ASN A 384 39.40 33.95 -37.12
C ASN A 384 39.31 33.48 -35.67
N GLU A 385 39.50 34.38 -34.69
CA GLU A 385 39.33 34.09 -33.26
C GLU A 385 37.88 33.73 -32.91
N GLN A 386 36.90 34.49 -33.42
CA GLN A 386 35.46 34.19 -33.23
C GLN A 386 35.09 32.85 -33.84
N LYS A 387 35.62 32.54 -35.04
CA LYS A 387 35.40 31.26 -35.69
C LYS A 387 35.95 30.10 -34.86
N ALA A 388 37.17 30.22 -34.37
CA ALA A 388 37.83 29.21 -33.52
C ALA A 388 37.11 29.02 -32.16
N SER A 389 36.70 30.11 -31.54
CA SER A 389 35.94 30.09 -30.30
C SER A 389 34.53 29.45 -30.49
N THR A 390 33.83 29.81 -31.55
CA THR A 390 32.53 29.20 -31.85
C THR A 390 32.62 27.70 -32.13
N GLU A 391 33.63 27.28 -32.91
CA GLU A 391 33.89 25.89 -33.22
C GLU A 391 34.22 25.10 -31.95
N HIS A 392 35.04 25.68 -31.02
CA HIS A 392 35.31 25.10 -29.75
C HIS A 392 34.05 24.95 -28.89
N THR A 393 33.19 25.98 -28.82
CA THR A 393 31.92 25.95 -28.06
C THR A 393 30.99 24.91 -28.63
N LEU A 394 30.85 24.76 -29.93
CA LEU A 394 30.01 23.76 -30.58
C LEU A 394 30.50 22.34 -30.32
N LYS A 395 31.82 22.11 -30.33
CA LYS A 395 32.42 20.81 -29.97
C LYS A 395 32.22 20.49 -28.50
N THR A 396 32.33 21.45 -27.61
CA THR A 396 32.06 21.27 -26.18
C THR A 396 30.59 20.89 -25.97
N LYS A 397 29.67 21.60 -26.59
CA LYS A 397 28.23 21.27 -26.54
C LYS A 397 27.91 19.88 -27.14
N GLU A 398 28.60 19.47 -28.21
CA GLU A 398 28.43 18.11 -28.77
C GLU A 398 28.92 17.01 -27.78
N ASN A 399 29.95 17.26 -27.04
CA ASN A 399 30.45 16.33 -26.02
C ASN A 399 29.54 16.35 -24.78
N GLU A 400 29.11 17.51 -24.32
CA GLU A 400 28.15 17.66 -23.24
C GLU A 400 26.82 16.97 -23.57
N LEU A 401 26.30 17.08 -24.80
CA LEU A 401 25.09 16.38 -25.25
C LEU A 401 25.21 14.86 -25.09
N LYS A 402 26.36 14.28 -25.37
CA LYS A 402 26.58 12.83 -25.22
C LYS A 402 26.61 12.37 -23.77
N THR A 403 27.00 13.23 -22.84
CA THR A 403 27.08 12.96 -21.41
C THR A 403 25.83 13.38 -20.65
N SER A 404 25.14 14.45 -21.07
CA SER A 404 23.96 15.00 -20.41
C SER A 404 22.67 14.22 -20.69
N ILE A 405 22.59 13.45 -21.80
CA ILE A 405 21.41 12.60 -22.04
C ILE A 405 21.54 11.32 -21.23
N PRO A 406 20.77 11.18 -20.13
CA PRO A 406 20.81 9.99 -19.29
C PRO A 406 20.31 8.76 -20.05
N GLN A 407 20.51 7.59 -19.48
CA GLN A 407 19.92 6.36 -20.02
C GLN A 407 18.42 6.43 -19.89
N VAL A 408 17.70 6.29 -21.01
CA VAL A 408 16.24 6.20 -21.01
C VAL A 408 15.83 4.92 -20.34
N ARG A 409 14.96 5.01 -19.34
CA ARG A 409 14.44 3.85 -18.59
C ARG A 409 12.94 3.80 -18.69
N TRP A 410 12.41 2.58 -18.88
CA TRP A 410 10.98 2.30 -18.85
C TRP A 410 10.63 1.58 -17.56
N TYR A 411 9.54 2.00 -16.93
CA TYR A 411 8.92 1.33 -15.80
C TYR A 411 7.61 0.73 -16.29
N VAL A 412 7.53 -0.60 -16.23
CA VAL A 412 6.31 -1.35 -16.62
C VAL A 412 5.65 -1.80 -15.33
N GLN A 413 4.49 -1.25 -15.06
CA GLN A 413 3.76 -1.42 -13.81
C GLN A 413 2.40 -2.06 -14.09
N ASP A 414 1.91 -2.88 -13.17
CA ASP A 414 0.56 -3.42 -13.19
C ASP A 414 -0.36 -2.67 -12.20
N ARG A 415 -1.63 -3.11 -12.07
CA ARG A 415 -2.59 -2.52 -11.13
C ARG A 415 -2.13 -2.54 -9.68
N GLN A 416 -1.26 -3.47 -9.28
CA GLN A 416 -0.79 -3.55 -7.90
C GLN A 416 0.11 -2.37 -7.51
N SER A 417 0.73 -1.73 -8.50
CA SER A 417 1.50 -0.50 -8.32
C SER A 417 0.61 0.73 -8.02
N LEU A 418 -0.70 0.64 -8.31
CA LEU A 418 -1.65 1.69 -7.95
C LEU A 418 -1.95 1.64 -6.45
N GLY A 419 -1.52 2.66 -5.71
CA GLY A 419 -1.71 2.74 -4.26
C GLY A 419 -3.16 2.59 -3.82
N GLY A 420 -4.12 3.18 -4.55
CA GLY A 420 -5.55 3.04 -4.26
C GLY A 420 -6.09 1.62 -4.44
N PHE A 421 -5.64 0.91 -5.48
CA PHE A 421 -6.02 -0.48 -5.74
C PHE A 421 -5.40 -1.43 -4.71
N SER A 422 -4.11 -1.33 -4.46
CA SER A 422 -3.39 -2.20 -3.52
C SER A 422 -3.90 -2.03 -2.08
N ALA A 423 -4.25 -0.81 -1.67
CA ALA A 423 -4.85 -0.54 -0.38
C ALA A 423 -6.21 -1.22 -0.24
N LEU A 424 -7.11 -1.04 -1.23
CA LEU A 424 -8.44 -1.68 -1.22
C LEU A 424 -8.34 -3.20 -1.18
N LYS A 425 -7.48 -3.80 -2.04
CA LYS A 425 -7.25 -5.25 -2.06
C LYS A 425 -6.77 -5.76 -0.71
N SER A 426 -5.77 -5.12 -0.15
CA SER A 426 -5.18 -5.49 1.15
C SER A 426 -6.19 -5.41 2.30
N ASP A 427 -7.05 -4.37 2.33
CA ASP A 427 -8.07 -4.21 3.35
C ASP A 427 -9.15 -5.29 3.25
N LEU A 428 -9.62 -5.59 2.03
CA LEU A 428 -10.61 -6.64 1.81
C LEU A 428 -10.05 -8.04 2.10
N ASP A 429 -8.82 -8.34 1.68
CA ASP A 429 -8.13 -9.60 1.96
C ASP A 429 -7.93 -9.81 3.47
N SER A 430 -7.66 -8.75 4.21
CA SER A 430 -7.51 -8.78 5.66
C SER A 430 -8.83 -9.10 6.36
N ILE A 431 -9.93 -8.45 5.96
CA ILE A 431 -11.26 -8.74 6.47
C ILE A 431 -11.65 -10.19 6.13
N GLN A 432 -11.35 -10.66 4.93
CA GLN A 432 -11.61 -12.03 4.49
C GLN A 432 -10.81 -13.06 5.31
N SER A 433 -9.54 -12.78 5.60
CA SER A 433 -8.69 -13.64 6.43
C SER A 433 -9.22 -13.77 7.86
N LEU A 434 -9.69 -12.65 8.45
CA LEU A 434 -10.42 -12.67 9.71
C LEU A 434 -11.70 -13.51 9.60
N GLY A 435 -12.46 -13.33 8.50
CA GLY A 435 -13.70 -14.06 8.24
C GLY A 435 -13.53 -15.57 8.13
N ASN A 436 -12.38 -16.06 7.72
CA ASN A 436 -12.10 -17.49 7.61
C ASN A 436 -11.76 -18.16 8.95
N ALA A 437 -11.18 -17.44 9.89
CA ALA A 437 -10.72 -18.00 11.16
C ALA A 437 -11.83 -18.09 12.22
N PHE A 438 -12.70 -17.09 12.33
CA PHE A 438 -13.76 -17.06 13.32
C PHE A 438 -14.76 -18.23 13.20
N PRO A 439 -15.24 -18.64 12.04
CA PRO A 439 -16.18 -19.75 11.88
C PRO A 439 -15.69 -21.07 12.46
N ILE A 440 -14.38 -21.30 12.45
CA ILE A 440 -13.79 -22.53 13.03
C ILE A 440 -14.06 -22.61 14.54
N VAL A 441 -13.89 -21.50 15.25
CA VAL A 441 -14.16 -21.44 16.71
C VAL A 441 -15.64 -21.56 16.98
N PHE A 442 -16.50 -20.88 16.17
CA PHE A 442 -17.95 -21.02 16.27
C PHE A 442 -18.41 -22.44 16.03
N LEU A 443 -17.89 -23.14 15.02
CA LEU A 443 -18.19 -24.53 14.73
C LEU A 443 -17.78 -25.45 15.92
N LEU A 444 -16.59 -25.24 16.49
CA LEU A 444 -16.13 -26.03 17.62
C LEU A 444 -17.06 -25.86 18.83
N VAL A 445 -17.44 -24.61 19.14
CA VAL A 445 -18.39 -24.32 20.21
C VAL A 445 -19.75 -24.92 19.90
N ALA A 446 -20.24 -24.82 18.64
CA ALA A 446 -21.52 -25.39 18.21
C ALA A 446 -21.56 -26.91 18.39
N VAL A 447 -20.50 -27.61 17.99
CA VAL A 447 -20.36 -29.09 18.15
C VAL A 447 -20.33 -29.48 19.62
N MET A 448 -19.56 -28.78 20.46
CA MET A 448 -19.48 -29.03 21.89
C MET A 448 -20.84 -28.84 22.59
N MET A 449 -21.52 -27.75 22.27
CA MET A 449 -22.80 -27.43 22.87
C MET A 449 -23.92 -28.36 22.38
N SER A 450 -23.94 -28.71 21.10
CA SER A 450 -24.86 -29.70 20.55
C SER A 450 -24.61 -31.07 21.15
N LEU A 451 -23.37 -31.48 21.33
CA LEU A 451 -23.02 -32.72 22.02
C LEU A 451 -23.58 -32.72 23.44
N THR A 452 -23.43 -31.63 24.18
CA THR A 452 -23.95 -31.51 25.55
C THR A 452 -25.48 -31.62 25.59
N ALA A 453 -26.17 -30.88 24.72
CA ALA A 453 -27.62 -30.86 24.66
C ALA A 453 -28.20 -32.22 24.22
N MET A 454 -27.61 -32.83 23.19
CA MET A 454 -28.07 -34.11 22.65
C MET A 454 -27.71 -35.30 23.54
N ALA A 455 -26.50 -35.35 24.14
CA ALA A 455 -26.15 -36.39 25.11
C ALA A 455 -27.12 -36.38 26.29
N ARG A 456 -27.50 -35.19 26.75
CA ARG A 456 -28.47 -35.05 27.83
C ARG A 456 -29.87 -35.50 27.41
N MET A 457 -30.33 -35.13 26.23
CA MET A 457 -31.62 -35.54 25.73
C MET A 457 -31.76 -37.05 25.60
N VAL A 458 -30.70 -37.70 25.07
CA VAL A 458 -30.62 -39.16 24.95
C VAL A 458 -30.58 -39.84 26.33
N GLU A 459 -29.86 -39.21 27.29
CA GLU A 459 -29.79 -39.75 28.66
C GLU A 459 -31.13 -39.64 29.42
N GLU A 460 -31.90 -38.56 29.26
CA GLU A 460 -33.26 -38.40 29.86
C GLU A 460 -34.24 -39.41 29.29
N ASP A 461 -34.16 -39.68 27.98
CA ASP A 461 -35.08 -40.63 27.29
C ASP A 461 -34.56 -42.12 27.40
N ARG A 462 -33.61 -42.40 28.21
CA ARG A 462 -32.94 -43.72 28.31
C ARG A 462 -33.92 -44.88 28.54
N SER A 463 -34.92 -44.72 29.42
CA SER A 463 -35.92 -45.73 29.70
C SER A 463 -36.81 -45.95 28.44
N LEU A 464 -37.17 -44.87 27.76
CA LEU A 464 -37.98 -44.91 26.55
C LEU A 464 -37.20 -45.56 25.40
N ILE A 465 -35.92 -45.27 25.26
CA ILE A 465 -35.00 -45.94 24.32
C ILE A 465 -34.97 -47.45 24.60
N GLY A 466 -34.82 -47.83 25.89
CA GLY A 466 -34.84 -49.22 26.34
C GLY A 466 -36.14 -49.94 25.99
N THR A 467 -37.28 -49.26 26.14
CA THR A 467 -38.61 -49.75 25.78
C THR A 467 -38.74 -49.97 24.29
N TYR A 468 -38.33 -49.00 23.42
CA TYR A 468 -38.39 -49.16 21.98
C TYR A 468 -37.49 -50.29 21.49
N VAL A 469 -36.25 -50.37 21.96
CA VAL A 469 -35.33 -51.45 21.59
C VAL A 469 -35.82 -52.81 22.06
N GLY A 470 -36.46 -52.87 23.27
CA GLY A 470 -37.09 -54.06 23.82
C GLY A 470 -38.35 -54.51 23.03
N LEU A 471 -39.08 -53.58 22.39
CA LEU A 471 -40.18 -53.84 21.46
C LEU A 471 -39.71 -54.24 20.07
N GLY A 472 -38.41 -54.33 19.80
CA GLY A 472 -37.89 -54.78 18.53
C GLY A 472 -37.59 -53.67 17.50
N TYR A 473 -37.71 -52.36 17.88
CA TYR A 473 -37.30 -51.29 16.97
C TYR A 473 -35.78 -51.29 16.78
N GLY A 474 -35.34 -51.15 15.53
CA GLY A 474 -33.90 -51.09 15.21
C GLY A 474 -33.24 -49.85 15.84
N ARG A 475 -31.99 -49.97 16.24
CA ARG A 475 -31.21 -48.87 16.86
C ARG A 475 -31.17 -47.61 15.99
N LEU A 476 -31.09 -47.75 14.66
CA LEU A 476 -31.14 -46.63 13.71
C LEU A 476 -32.49 -45.92 13.71
N ALA A 477 -33.62 -46.68 13.83
CA ALA A 477 -34.94 -46.11 13.91
C ALA A 477 -35.14 -45.29 15.18
N VAL A 478 -34.57 -45.73 16.31
CA VAL A 478 -34.61 -44.98 17.56
C VAL A 478 -33.68 -43.78 17.52
N ALA A 479 -32.48 -43.90 16.93
CA ALA A 479 -31.55 -42.78 16.75
C ALA A 479 -32.10 -41.69 15.82
N SER A 480 -32.90 -42.06 14.80
CA SER A 480 -33.48 -41.09 13.84
C SER A 480 -34.36 -40.00 14.51
N ARG A 481 -34.93 -40.30 15.69
CA ARG A 481 -35.69 -39.28 16.47
C ARG A 481 -34.84 -38.08 16.81
N TYR A 482 -33.63 -38.36 17.29
CA TYR A 482 -32.65 -37.36 17.72
C TYR A 482 -31.93 -36.72 16.54
N LEU A 483 -31.59 -37.52 15.51
CA LEU A 483 -30.96 -37.05 14.30
C LEU A 483 -31.85 -36.09 13.51
N LEU A 484 -33.13 -36.41 13.35
CA LEU A 484 -34.09 -35.53 12.67
C LEU A 484 -34.36 -34.25 13.46
N PHE A 485 -34.38 -34.34 14.82
CA PHE A 485 -34.51 -33.16 15.67
C PHE A 485 -33.32 -32.21 15.48
N ALA A 486 -32.10 -32.74 15.53
CA ALA A 486 -30.86 -31.98 15.33
C ALA A 486 -30.79 -31.41 13.89
N LEU A 487 -31.10 -32.22 12.90
CA LEU A 487 -31.13 -31.79 11.50
C LEU A 487 -32.13 -30.63 11.28
N LEU A 488 -33.38 -30.77 11.79
CA LEU A 488 -34.37 -29.72 11.63
C LEU A 488 -33.95 -28.42 12.33
N ALA A 489 -33.36 -28.53 13.54
CA ALA A 489 -32.83 -27.36 14.26
C ALA A 489 -31.70 -26.68 13.47
N CYS A 490 -30.80 -27.47 12.87
CA CYS A 490 -29.72 -26.93 12.03
C CYS A 490 -30.25 -26.30 10.72
N LEU A 491 -31.25 -26.90 10.09
CA LEU A 491 -31.84 -26.35 8.87
C LEU A 491 -32.59 -25.05 9.14
N VAL A 492 -33.35 -24.97 10.22
CA VAL A 492 -34.01 -23.71 10.61
C VAL A 492 -33.00 -22.66 11.02
N GLY A 493 -32.02 -23.00 11.88
CA GLY A 493 -30.98 -22.11 12.29
C GLY A 493 -30.10 -21.68 11.14
N GLY A 494 -29.68 -22.62 10.29
CA GLY A 494 -28.90 -22.36 9.10
C GLY A 494 -29.60 -21.48 8.08
N GLY A 495 -30.89 -21.73 7.82
CA GLY A 495 -31.72 -20.90 6.93
C GLY A 495 -31.84 -19.45 7.41
N LEU A 496 -32.13 -19.25 8.69
CA LEU A 496 -32.13 -17.92 9.30
C LEU A 496 -30.72 -17.31 9.32
N GLY A 497 -29.68 -18.15 9.52
CA GLY A 497 -28.30 -17.76 9.46
C GLY A 497 -27.85 -17.27 8.10
N LEU A 498 -28.37 -17.88 7.01
CA LEU A 498 -28.12 -17.39 5.65
C LEU A 498 -28.76 -16.02 5.40
N ILE A 499 -29.96 -15.78 5.91
CA ILE A 499 -30.61 -14.46 5.78
C ILE A 499 -29.76 -13.40 6.50
N ALA A 500 -29.35 -13.65 7.73
CA ALA A 500 -28.48 -12.74 8.48
C ALA A 500 -27.09 -12.60 7.83
N GLY A 501 -26.55 -13.70 7.29
CA GLY A 501 -25.23 -13.75 6.67
C GLY A 501 -25.15 -13.12 5.28
N PHE A 502 -26.19 -13.18 4.45
CA PHE A 502 -26.17 -12.56 3.12
C PHE A 502 -26.80 -11.16 3.06
N LEU A 503 -27.56 -10.77 4.08
CA LEU A 503 -28.19 -9.44 4.13
C LEU A 503 -27.64 -8.57 5.26
N GLY A 504 -27.58 -9.09 6.49
CA GLY A 504 -27.29 -8.30 7.68
C GLY A 504 -25.83 -7.92 7.81
N ILE A 505 -24.94 -8.93 7.86
CA ILE A 505 -23.49 -8.71 8.03
C ILE A 505 -22.87 -8.01 6.82
N PRO A 506 -23.15 -8.41 5.55
CA PRO A 506 -22.62 -7.70 4.40
C PRO A 506 -23.10 -6.26 4.32
N ALA A 507 -24.37 -5.98 4.58
CA ALA A 507 -24.88 -4.61 4.60
C ALA A 507 -24.14 -3.74 5.62
N PHE A 508 -23.86 -4.28 6.81
CA PHE A 508 -23.05 -3.58 7.81
C PHE A 508 -21.61 -3.33 7.33
N LEU A 509 -20.94 -4.37 6.80
CA LEU A 509 -19.56 -4.25 6.30
C LEU A 509 -19.46 -3.26 5.15
N LEU A 510 -20.41 -3.28 4.22
CA LEU A 510 -20.43 -2.35 3.08
C LEU A 510 -20.63 -0.90 3.51
N VAL A 511 -21.49 -0.64 4.52
CA VAL A 511 -21.63 0.71 5.10
C VAL A 511 -20.32 1.19 5.71
N VAL A 512 -19.61 0.30 6.39
CA VAL A 512 -18.28 0.63 6.98
C VAL A 512 -17.24 0.87 5.89
N LEU A 513 -17.19 0.03 4.85
CA LEU A 513 -16.28 0.19 3.70
C LEU A 513 -16.57 1.48 2.91
N GLN A 514 -17.84 1.89 2.77
CA GLN A 514 -18.22 3.17 2.16
C GLN A 514 -17.68 4.39 2.95
N GLY A 515 -17.42 4.23 4.24
CA GLY A 515 -16.69 5.23 5.02
C GLY A 515 -15.23 5.42 4.59
N MET A 516 -14.63 4.44 3.90
CA MET A 516 -13.24 4.52 3.43
C MET A 516 -13.13 4.69 1.92
N TYR A 517 -13.99 4.02 1.17
CA TYR A 517 -13.93 3.94 -0.28
C TYR A 517 -15.25 4.34 -0.92
N VAL A 518 -15.18 5.10 -1.99
CA VAL A 518 -16.35 5.38 -2.84
C VAL A 518 -16.50 4.24 -3.84
N MET A 519 -17.49 3.38 -3.62
CA MET A 519 -17.77 2.23 -4.49
C MET A 519 -19.13 2.37 -5.16
N PRO A 520 -19.21 2.90 -6.38
CA PRO A 520 -20.47 3.02 -7.10
C PRO A 520 -21.05 1.66 -7.46
N GLY A 521 -22.38 1.51 -7.37
CA GLY A 521 -23.08 0.33 -7.86
C GLY A 521 -22.96 -0.93 -6.99
N LEU A 522 -22.71 -0.77 -5.68
CA LEU A 522 -22.71 -1.89 -4.72
C LEU A 522 -24.01 -2.71 -4.79
N ARG A 523 -23.86 -4.03 -4.87
CA ARG A 523 -24.97 -4.99 -4.91
C ARG A 523 -24.70 -6.15 -3.95
N LEU A 524 -25.70 -6.49 -3.15
CA LEU A 524 -25.70 -7.71 -2.34
C LEU A 524 -26.09 -8.89 -3.23
N GLU A 525 -25.24 -9.90 -3.30
CA GLU A 525 -25.43 -11.08 -4.12
C GLU A 525 -25.52 -12.34 -3.27
N TYR A 526 -26.46 -13.24 -3.60
CA TYR A 526 -26.60 -14.52 -2.93
C TYR A 526 -25.74 -15.58 -3.59
N ASP A 527 -24.95 -16.32 -2.78
CA ASP A 527 -24.15 -17.46 -3.24
C ASP A 527 -24.73 -18.77 -2.73
N TRP A 528 -25.42 -19.49 -3.62
CA TRP A 528 -26.06 -20.77 -3.31
C TRP A 528 -25.04 -21.85 -2.93
N LEU A 529 -23.89 -21.87 -3.60
CA LEU A 529 -22.87 -22.91 -3.36
C LEU A 529 -22.24 -22.71 -1.98
N TYR A 530 -21.76 -21.50 -1.69
CA TYR A 530 -21.11 -21.20 -0.41
C TYR A 530 -22.11 -21.26 0.76
N GLY A 531 -23.33 -20.76 0.55
CA GLY A 531 -24.39 -20.84 1.55
C GLY A 531 -24.79 -22.28 1.89
N SER A 532 -24.92 -23.14 0.89
CA SER A 532 -25.23 -24.56 1.13
C SER A 532 -24.06 -25.30 1.80
N LEU A 533 -22.82 -24.99 1.43
CA LEU A 533 -21.62 -25.53 2.08
C LEU A 533 -21.54 -25.11 3.56
N GLY A 534 -21.86 -23.85 3.85
CA GLY A 534 -21.93 -23.32 5.20
C GLY A 534 -22.93 -24.06 6.08
N ILE A 535 -24.16 -24.27 5.58
CA ILE A 535 -25.14 -25.09 6.30
C ILE A 535 -24.65 -26.54 6.48
N ALA A 536 -24.14 -27.14 5.39
CA ALA A 536 -23.69 -28.52 5.40
C ALA A 536 -22.59 -28.77 6.44
N LEU A 537 -21.65 -27.83 6.60
CA LEU A 537 -20.58 -27.90 7.58
C LEU A 537 -21.09 -28.00 9.02
N PHE A 538 -22.06 -27.12 9.38
CA PHE A 538 -22.68 -27.14 10.70
C PHE A 538 -23.59 -28.36 10.89
N VAL A 539 -24.34 -28.77 9.88
CA VAL A 539 -25.17 -29.98 9.91
C VAL A 539 -24.31 -31.22 10.16
N VAL A 540 -23.21 -31.38 9.44
CA VAL A 540 -22.29 -32.51 9.62
C VAL A 540 -21.71 -32.50 11.04
N GLY A 541 -21.24 -31.36 11.54
CA GLY A 541 -20.69 -31.25 12.89
C GLY A 541 -21.69 -31.61 13.98
N VAL A 542 -22.91 -31.07 13.91
CA VAL A 542 -23.98 -31.31 14.91
C VAL A 542 -24.52 -32.73 14.82
N LEU A 543 -24.69 -33.28 13.60
CA LEU A 543 -25.11 -34.67 13.41
C LEU A 543 -24.04 -35.64 13.94
N ALA A 544 -22.75 -35.39 13.69
CA ALA A 544 -21.68 -36.21 14.23
C ALA A 544 -21.69 -36.22 15.75
N ALA A 545 -21.86 -35.07 16.40
CA ALA A 545 -22.04 -34.95 17.83
C ALA A 545 -23.27 -35.75 18.34
N THR A 546 -24.39 -35.66 17.62
CA THR A 546 -25.64 -36.37 17.95
C THR A 546 -25.48 -37.90 17.79
N ILE A 547 -24.83 -38.33 16.71
CA ILE A 547 -24.53 -39.76 16.47
C ILE A 547 -23.65 -40.29 17.61
N TYR A 548 -22.61 -39.55 18.01
CA TYR A 548 -21.72 -39.94 19.11
C TYR A 548 -22.50 -40.10 20.41
N ALA A 549 -23.39 -39.16 20.75
CA ALA A 549 -24.23 -39.22 21.93
C ALA A 549 -25.17 -40.45 21.92
N CYS A 550 -25.83 -40.70 20.77
CA CYS A 550 -26.73 -41.85 20.60
C CYS A 550 -25.99 -43.19 20.71
N VAL A 551 -24.84 -43.32 20.02
CA VAL A 551 -24.05 -44.54 20.02
C VAL A 551 -23.55 -44.89 21.43
N GLN A 552 -23.16 -43.90 22.23
CA GLN A 552 -22.67 -44.09 23.61
C GLN A 552 -23.73 -44.76 24.52
N GLU A 553 -24.99 -44.33 24.44
CA GLU A 553 -26.08 -44.91 25.23
C GLU A 553 -26.66 -46.18 24.58
N MET A 554 -26.83 -46.27 23.28
CA MET A 554 -27.38 -47.43 22.56
C MET A 554 -26.49 -48.67 22.50
N ARG A 555 -25.21 -48.57 22.87
CA ARG A 555 -24.34 -49.74 23.07
C ARG A 555 -24.71 -50.58 24.27
N GLN A 556 -25.53 -50.03 25.18
CA GLN A 556 -26.00 -50.75 26.36
C GLN A 556 -27.13 -51.72 26.03
N THR A 557 -27.30 -52.76 26.86
CA THR A 557 -28.44 -53.72 26.71
C THR A 557 -29.76 -53.10 27.11
N PRO A 558 -30.92 -53.50 26.48
CA PRO A 558 -32.21 -52.92 26.81
C PRO A 558 -32.57 -53.04 28.31
N ALA A 559 -32.22 -54.14 28.97
CA ALA A 559 -32.39 -54.36 30.41
C ALA A 559 -31.58 -53.36 31.27
N SER A 560 -30.38 -52.94 30.82
CA SER A 560 -29.58 -51.94 31.52
C SER A 560 -30.09 -50.52 31.29
N LEU A 561 -30.78 -50.27 30.14
CA LEU A 561 -31.37 -48.99 29.85
C LEU A 561 -32.63 -48.73 30.65
N LEU A 562 -33.42 -49.76 30.97
CA LEU A 562 -34.62 -49.69 31.80
C LEU A 562 -34.31 -49.52 33.28
N ARG A 563 -33.10 -49.84 33.73
CA ARG A 563 -32.71 -49.65 35.13
C ARG A 563 -32.15 -48.23 35.33
N PRO A 564 -32.52 -47.58 36.45
CA PRO A 564 -31.89 -46.32 36.84
C PRO A 564 -30.35 -46.46 36.89
N LYS A 565 -29.64 -45.48 36.41
CA LYS A 565 -28.16 -45.44 36.45
C LYS A 565 -27.69 -45.49 37.94
N ALA A 566 -26.94 -46.53 38.33
CA ALA A 566 -26.42 -46.64 39.67
C ALA A 566 -25.55 -45.41 40.02
N PRO A 567 -25.72 -44.83 41.19
CA PRO A 567 -24.90 -43.71 41.62
C PRO A 567 -23.41 -44.11 41.54
N ARG A 568 -22.57 -43.38 40.82
CA ARG A 568 -21.15 -43.61 40.80
C ARG A 568 -20.59 -43.43 42.19
N ALA A 569 -19.86 -44.42 42.73
CA ALA A 569 -19.19 -44.34 43.99
C ALA A 569 -18.30 -43.09 44.07
N GLY A 570 -18.39 -42.35 45.16
CA GLY A 570 -17.68 -41.07 45.31
C GLY A 570 -16.15 -41.26 45.28
N SER A 571 -15.52 -40.79 44.20
CA SER A 571 -14.07 -40.65 44.19
C SER A 571 -13.65 -39.38 44.91
N ARG A 572 -12.53 -39.42 45.65
CA ARG A 572 -11.95 -38.23 46.29
C ARG A 572 -11.56 -37.23 45.21
N ILE A 573 -12.00 -35.98 45.36
CA ILE A 573 -11.64 -34.88 44.45
C ILE A 573 -10.28 -34.29 44.82
N LEU A 574 -9.61 -33.66 43.82
CA LEU A 574 -8.29 -33.06 44.02
C LEU A 574 -8.31 -31.99 45.13
N LEU A 575 -9.40 -31.26 45.25
CA LEU A 575 -9.58 -30.21 46.26
C LEU A 575 -9.60 -30.76 47.70
N GLU A 576 -10.04 -32.01 47.90
CA GLU A 576 -9.99 -32.69 49.20
C GLU A 576 -8.55 -32.97 49.66
N ARG A 577 -7.58 -33.02 48.74
CA ARG A 577 -6.15 -33.20 49.08
C ARG A 577 -5.54 -31.94 49.64
N ILE A 578 -6.12 -30.77 49.34
CA ILE A 578 -5.67 -29.45 49.83
C ILE A 578 -6.40 -29.18 51.16
N ARG A 579 -5.93 -29.82 52.25
CA ARG A 579 -6.55 -29.73 53.57
C ARG A 579 -6.85 -28.33 54.08
N PRO A 580 -5.96 -27.30 53.96
CA PRO A 580 -6.25 -25.99 54.50
C PRO A 580 -7.43 -25.27 53.81
N VAL A 581 -7.62 -25.50 52.51
CA VAL A 581 -8.76 -24.92 51.75
C VAL A 581 -10.04 -25.69 52.08
N TRP A 582 -9.97 -27.01 52.06
CA TRP A 582 -11.14 -27.87 52.31
C TRP A 582 -11.75 -27.65 53.69
N ASN A 583 -10.92 -27.53 54.78
CA ASN A 583 -11.40 -27.33 56.13
C ASN A 583 -12.10 -25.97 56.35
N ARG A 584 -11.72 -24.94 55.63
CA ARG A 584 -12.35 -23.60 55.70
C ARG A 584 -13.64 -23.48 54.90
N MET A 585 -13.97 -24.43 54.05
CA MET A 585 -15.20 -24.42 53.24
C MET A 585 -16.42 -24.84 54.08
N GLY A 586 -17.52 -24.11 53.99
CA GLY A 586 -18.83 -24.47 54.53
C GLY A 586 -19.44 -25.70 53.83
N PHE A 587 -20.40 -26.33 54.45
CA PHE A 587 -21.04 -27.55 53.96
C PHE A 587 -21.52 -27.45 52.49
N LEU A 588 -22.32 -26.43 52.16
CA LEU A 588 -22.82 -26.19 50.79
C LEU A 588 -21.67 -26.04 49.78
N SER A 589 -20.58 -25.38 50.17
CA SER A 589 -19.41 -25.20 49.29
C SER A 589 -18.69 -26.53 49.02
N LYS A 590 -18.58 -27.39 50.00
CA LYS A 590 -18.04 -28.75 49.88
C LYS A 590 -18.88 -29.62 48.97
N VAL A 591 -20.20 -29.54 49.09
CA VAL A 591 -21.17 -30.25 48.24
C VAL A 591 -21.07 -29.76 46.79
N THR A 592 -21.04 -28.42 46.57
CA THR A 592 -20.90 -27.82 45.24
C THR A 592 -19.57 -28.28 44.60
N ALA A 593 -18.45 -28.21 45.32
CA ALA A 593 -17.16 -28.64 44.80
C ALA A 593 -17.16 -30.13 44.41
N ARG A 594 -17.70 -30.99 45.25
CA ARG A 594 -17.84 -32.41 44.92
C ARG A 594 -18.69 -32.64 43.69
N ASN A 595 -19.78 -31.93 43.53
CA ASN A 595 -20.68 -32.06 42.39
C ASN A 595 -20.00 -31.59 41.06
N ILE A 596 -19.30 -30.48 41.09
CA ILE A 596 -18.57 -29.95 39.92
C ILE A 596 -17.54 -30.99 39.42
N PHE A 597 -16.70 -31.51 40.29
CA PHE A 597 -15.58 -32.40 39.93
C PHE A 597 -15.99 -33.86 39.76
N ARG A 598 -17.16 -34.29 40.24
CA ARG A 598 -17.68 -35.65 40.07
C ARG A 598 -17.99 -35.97 38.59
N PHE A 599 -18.51 -34.99 37.81
CA PHE A 599 -18.90 -35.16 36.42
C PHE A 599 -17.89 -34.47 35.49
N LYS A 600 -16.72 -35.09 35.30
CA LYS A 600 -15.61 -34.52 34.51
C LYS A 600 -16.02 -34.12 33.09
N SER A 601 -16.81 -34.93 32.39
CA SER A 601 -17.28 -34.63 31.03
C SER A 601 -18.08 -33.34 31.00
N ARG A 602 -19.02 -33.16 31.93
CA ARG A 602 -19.82 -31.94 32.07
C ARG A 602 -18.94 -30.73 32.40
N LEU A 603 -18.02 -30.88 33.36
CA LEU A 603 -17.08 -29.83 33.73
C LEU A 603 -16.31 -29.33 32.50
N ILE A 604 -15.71 -30.27 31.73
CA ILE A 604 -14.93 -29.94 30.54
C ILE A 604 -15.80 -29.24 29.49
N MET A 605 -17.03 -29.73 29.23
CA MET A 605 -17.93 -29.14 28.25
C MET A 605 -18.41 -27.75 28.68
N THR A 606 -18.76 -27.54 29.92
CA THR A 606 -19.23 -26.24 30.43
C THR A 606 -18.11 -25.23 30.48
N VAL A 607 -16.98 -25.58 31.06
CA VAL A 607 -15.82 -24.71 31.19
C VAL A 607 -15.25 -24.42 29.78
N GLY A 608 -15.18 -25.44 28.91
CA GLY A 608 -14.73 -25.28 27.51
C GLY A 608 -15.64 -24.36 26.68
N GLY A 609 -16.96 -24.50 26.83
CA GLY A 609 -17.90 -23.61 26.14
C GLY A 609 -17.78 -22.14 26.58
N VAL A 610 -17.70 -21.90 27.89
CA VAL A 610 -17.49 -20.55 28.43
C VAL A 610 -16.11 -20.01 28.04
N ALA A 611 -15.06 -20.85 28.12
CA ALA A 611 -13.70 -20.46 27.73
C ALA A 611 -13.63 -20.07 26.24
N GLY A 612 -14.32 -20.81 25.36
CA GLY A 612 -14.39 -20.47 23.93
C GLY A 612 -15.05 -19.12 23.69
N CYS A 613 -16.17 -18.84 24.37
CA CYS A 613 -16.85 -17.54 24.26
C CYS A 613 -15.98 -16.39 24.79
N THR A 614 -15.35 -16.56 25.96
CA THR A 614 -14.44 -15.57 26.54
C THR A 614 -13.23 -15.36 25.63
N ALA A 615 -12.69 -16.44 25.04
CA ALA A 615 -11.57 -16.36 24.10
C ALA A 615 -11.89 -15.55 22.85
N LEU A 616 -13.11 -15.67 22.32
CA LEU A 616 -13.55 -14.87 21.17
C LEU A 616 -13.66 -13.38 21.52
N ILE A 617 -14.18 -13.04 22.71
CA ILE A 617 -14.25 -11.65 23.17
C ILE A 617 -12.84 -11.09 23.35
N VAL A 618 -11.94 -11.83 24.00
CA VAL A 618 -10.53 -11.41 24.16
C VAL A 618 -9.83 -11.28 22.81
N CYS A 619 -10.09 -12.19 21.87
CA CYS A 619 -9.52 -12.16 20.53
C CYS A 619 -9.94 -10.88 19.79
N GLY A 620 -11.21 -10.52 19.82
CA GLY A 620 -11.69 -9.27 19.23
C GLY A 620 -11.05 -8.05 19.86
N LEU A 621 -10.98 -7.98 21.19
CA LEU A 621 -10.31 -6.88 21.89
C LEU A 621 -8.80 -6.85 21.65
N ALA A 622 -8.15 -8.01 21.52
CA ALA A 622 -6.72 -8.11 21.20
C ALA A 622 -6.40 -7.51 19.83
N ILE A 623 -7.24 -7.77 18.83
CA ILE A 623 -7.10 -7.16 17.50
C ILE A 623 -7.25 -5.64 17.60
N ASN A 624 -8.26 -5.17 18.35
CA ASN A 624 -8.45 -3.73 18.55
C ASN A 624 -7.23 -3.07 19.22
N ASP A 625 -6.75 -3.67 20.31
CA ASP A 625 -5.60 -3.11 21.06
C ASP A 625 -4.33 -3.09 20.19
N THR A 626 -4.10 -4.17 19.42
CA THR A 626 -2.95 -4.30 18.53
C THR A 626 -2.95 -3.21 17.46
N VAL A 627 -4.12 -2.95 16.87
CA VAL A 627 -4.25 -2.00 15.75
C VAL A 627 -4.28 -0.55 16.24
N ALA A 628 -4.96 -0.28 17.37
CA ALA A 628 -5.09 1.06 17.92
C ALA A 628 -3.77 1.71 18.34
N ASP A 629 -2.80 0.92 18.77
CA ASP A 629 -1.50 1.43 19.24
C ASP A 629 -0.40 1.40 18.17
N LEU A 630 -0.72 0.94 16.95
CA LEU A 630 0.27 0.73 15.90
C LEU A 630 0.99 2.02 15.53
N GLY A 631 0.24 3.13 15.30
CA GLY A 631 0.81 4.43 14.97
C GLY A 631 1.68 4.99 16.11
N ILE A 632 1.21 4.91 17.33
CA ILE A 632 1.96 5.40 18.51
C ILE A 632 3.27 4.62 18.65
N LYS A 633 3.23 3.30 18.52
CA LYS A 633 4.43 2.47 18.63
C LYS A 633 5.44 2.75 17.52
N GLN A 634 4.98 2.99 16.29
CA GLN A 634 5.87 3.28 15.18
C GLN A 634 6.48 4.67 15.30
N TYR A 635 5.65 5.69 15.46
CA TYR A 635 6.07 7.08 15.33
C TYR A 635 6.50 7.73 16.65
N ARG A 636 6.45 7.01 17.79
CA ARG A 636 6.95 7.50 19.08
C ARG A 636 7.91 6.55 19.78
N ASP A 637 7.74 5.20 19.64
CA ASP A 637 8.60 4.25 20.32
C ASP A 637 9.75 3.77 19.43
N ILE A 638 9.50 3.58 18.11
CA ILE A 638 10.49 3.11 17.15
C ILE A 638 11.21 4.28 16.49
N TYR A 639 10.49 5.20 15.89
CA TYR A 639 11.06 6.45 15.42
C TYR A 639 11.21 7.41 16.60
N GLN A 640 12.45 7.83 16.86
CA GLN A 640 12.83 8.75 17.93
C GLN A 640 13.07 10.16 17.39
N TYR A 641 13.03 10.35 16.07
CA TYR A 641 13.01 11.66 15.44
C TYR A 641 11.58 12.19 15.38
N ASP A 642 11.43 13.52 15.37
CA ASP A 642 10.13 14.18 15.33
C ASP A 642 9.76 14.64 13.92
N LEU A 643 10.77 14.84 13.06
CA LEU A 643 10.62 15.38 11.71
C LEU A 643 11.52 14.63 10.73
N MET A 644 10.98 14.29 9.58
CA MET A 644 11.70 13.84 8.39
C MET A 644 11.45 14.83 7.26
N VAL A 645 12.53 15.34 6.65
CA VAL A 645 12.46 16.22 5.48
C VAL A 645 13.20 15.58 4.33
N VAL A 646 12.60 15.63 3.15
CA VAL A 646 13.16 15.10 1.91
C VAL A 646 13.16 16.21 0.85
N SER A 647 14.22 16.29 0.05
CA SER A 647 14.37 17.20 -1.08
C SER A 647 14.88 16.49 -2.32
N ASP A 648 14.87 17.17 -3.45
CA ASP A 648 15.60 16.74 -4.63
C ASP A 648 17.13 16.87 -4.41
N ASP A 649 17.91 16.07 -5.14
CA ASP A 649 19.37 16.07 -5.04
C ASP A 649 19.99 17.46 -5.31
N SER A 650 19.38 18.27 -6.20
CA SER A 650 19.81 19.66 -6.51
C SER A 650 19.62 20.62 -5.33
N ASP A 651 18.55 20.46 -4.56
CA ASP A 651 18.14 21.36 -3.48
C ASP A 651 18.54 20.87 -2.09
N ALA A 652 19.11 19.68 -2.01
CA ALA A 652 19.49 19.01 -0.77
C ALA A 652 20.37 19.86 0.16
N SER A 653 21.28 20.65 -0.39
CA SER A 653 22.16 21.53 0.37
C SER A 653 21.42 22.73 0.97
N ALA A 654 20.46 23.30 0.23
CA ALA A 654 19.64 24.41 0.67
C ALA A 654 18.68 23.96 1.80
N MET A 655 18.01 22.84 1.60
CA MET A 655 17.13 22.23 2.61
C MET A 655 17.87 21.95 3.91
N ARG A 656 19.05 21.27 3.85
CA ARG A 656 19.83 20.95 5.05
C ARG A 656 20.27 22.20 5.80
N THR A 657 20.73 23.23 5.09
CA THR A 657 21.15 24.49 5.71
C THR A 657 19.98 25.14 6.42
N LYS A 658 18.80 25.16 5.79
CA LYS A 658 17.59 25.76 6.35
C LYS A 658 17.13 25.03 7.61
N VAL A 659 17.00 23.73 7.56
CA VAL A 659 16.53 22.91 8.69
C VAL A 659 17.54 22.93 9.84
N ALA A 660 18.84 22.75 9.57
CA ALA A 660 19.87 22.74 10.60
C ALA A 660 20.07 24.12 11.29
N SER A 661 19.74 25.22 10.62
CA SER A 661 19.85 26.57 11.19
C SER A 661 18.64 26.96 12.05
N ASP A 662 17.55 26.19 12.05
CA ASP A 662 16.34 26.50 12.83
C ASP A 662 16.55 26.17 14.32
N GLY A 663 16.26 27.14 15.20
CA GLY A 663 16.45 26.98 16.63
C GLY A 663 15.53 25.96 17.32
N ARG A 664 14.56 25.39 16.59
CA ARG A 664 13.70 24.29 17.07
C ARG A 664 14.36 22.93 16.94
N VAL A 665 15.34 22.79 16.04
CA VAL A 665 16.07 21.55 15.82
C VAL A 665 17.10 21.35 16.93
N THR A 666 17.00 20.26 17.67
CA THR A 666 17.91 19.91 18.77
C THR A 666 19.01 18.98 18.35
N SER A 667 18.71 18.06 17.45
CA SER A 667 19.70 17.16 16.79
C SER A 667 19.17 16.74 15.42
N SER A 668 20.07 16.48 14.50
CA SER A 668 19.71 16.04 13.14
C SER A 668 20.70 15.01 12.61
N LEU A 669 20.23 14.17 11.68
CA LEU A 669 20.99 13.15 10.97
C LEU A 669 20.69 13.26 9.48
N ASP A 670 21.71 13.56 8.68
CA ASP A 670 21.59 13.51 7.21
C ASP A 670 21.55 12.07 6.74
N VAL A 671 20.63 11.74 5.85
CA VAL A 671 20.46 10.41 5.26
C VAL A 671 20.15 10.54 3.76
N ARG A 672 20.35 9.47 3.00
CA ARG A 672 19.77 9.37 1.66
C ARG A 672 18.57 8.45 1.71
N ILE A 673 17.44 8.94 1.25
CA ILE A 673 16.20 8.19 1.16
C ILE A 673 15.83 8.05 -0.31
N GLU A 674 15.57 6.82 -0.74
CA GLU A 674 15.10 6.53 -2.09
C GLU A 674 14.11 5.36 -2.07
N SER A 675 13.18 5.36 -3.02
CA SER A 675 12.27 4.24 -3.22
C SER A 675 12.98 3.12 -3.97
N GLY A 676 12.69 1.89 -3.62
CA GLY A 676 13.27 0.72 -4.27
C GLY A 676 12.41 -0.52 -4.08
N ASP A 677 12.88 -1.66 -4.58
CA ASP A 677 12.19 -2.93 -4.47
C ASP A 677 13.07 -3.99 -3.83
N LEU A 678 12.46 -4.84 -3.02
CA LEU A 678 13.09 -5.97 -2.36
C LEU A 678 12.47 -7.28 -2.86
N THR A 679 13.30 -8.19 -3.39
CA THR A 679 12.86 -9.53 -3.82
C THR A 679 13.77 -10.59 -3.24
N VAL A 680 13.28 -11.83 -3.11
CA VAL A 680 14.10 -12.95 -2.62
C VAL A 680 15.08 -13.39 -3.71
N ALA A 681 16.36 -13.42 -3.42
CA ALA A 681 17.38 -13.89 -4.36
C ALA A 681 17.24 -15.42 -4.55
N GLY A 682 16.79 -15.86 -5.73
CA GLY A 682 16.62 -17.29 -6.06
C GLY A 682 15.26 -17.67 -6.66
N SER A 683 14.29 -16.77 -6.71
CA SER A 683 13.04 -16.98 -7.45
C SER A 683 13.18 -16.57 -8.93
N GLY A 684 14.20 -17.10 -9.61
CA GLY A 684 14.36 -16.99 -11.06
C GLY A 684 14.07 -18.33 -11.71
N ASP A 685 13.17 -18.34 -12.66
CA ASP A 685 12.89 -19.38 -13.66
C ASP A 685 13.19 -20.85 -13.26
N GLY A 686 12.17 -21.60 -12.81
CA GLY A 686 12.19 -23.02 -12.97
C GLY A 686 11.90 -23.93 -11.79
N ASP A 687 11.29 -23.50 -10.69
CA ASP A 687 10.81 -24.47 -9.69
C ASP A 687 9.36 -24.19 -9.27
N SER A 688 8.44 -24.71 -10.07
CA SER A 688 7.01 -24.79 -9.79
C SER A 688 6.72 -25.88 -8.77
N GLY A 689 6.96 -25.62 -7.51
CA GLY A 689 6.72 -26.66 -6.52
C GLY A 689 6.84 -26.29 -5.05
N LYS A 690 6.52 -25.06 -4.65
CA LYS A 690 6.12 -24.74 -3.26
C LYS A 690 5.47 -23.37 -3.24
N ALA A 691 4.22 -23.30 -2.82
CA ALA A 691 3.50 -22.07 -2.53
C ALA A 691 4.23 -21.26 -1.46
N GLY A 692 4.98 -20.26 -1.90
CA GLY A 692 5.63 -19.25 -1.08
C GLY A 692 5.81 -18.05 -1.98
N SER A 693 5.05 -17.00 -1.74
CA SER A 693 4.97 -15.73 -2.46
C SER A 693 6.23 -15.36 -3.24
N SER A 694 6.18 -15.45 -4.56
CA SER A 694 7.12 -14.77 -5.47
C SER A 694 6.74 -13.27 -5.53
N GLY A 695 6.81 -12.57 -4.41
CA GLY A 695 6.45 -11.17 -4.32
C GLY A 695 7.68 -10.27 -4.37
N SER A 696 7.54 -9.14 -5.02
CA SER A 696 8.35 -7.95 -4.80
C SER A 696 7.67 -7.12 -3.71
N GLU A 697 8.44 -6.58 -2.78
CA GLU A 697 7.97 -5.62 -1.78
C GLU A 697 8.63 -4.28 -2.07
N SER A 698 7.82 -3.24 -2.22
CA SER A 698 8.34 -1.89 -2.36
C SER A 698 8.90 -1.43 -1.02
N ILE A 699 10.12 -0.90 -1.04
CA ILE A 699 10.86 -0.51 0.15
C ILE A 699 11.29 0.95 0.09
N GLN A 700 11.54 1.50 1.26
CA GLN A 700 12.28 2.75 1.43
C GLN A 700 13.73 2.39 1.80
N LEU A 701 14.66 2.65 0.89
CA LEU A 701 16.07 2.41 1.11
C LEU A 701 16.68 3.63 1.78
N VAL A 702 17.23 3.44 2.98
CA VAL A 702 17.80 4.51 3.81
C VAL A 702 19.31 4.27 3.95
N ALA A 703 20.10 5.06 3.22
CA ALA A 703 21.56 5.02 3.36
C ALA A 703 22.00 6.02 4.43
N VAL A 704 22.91 5.57 5.29
CA VAL A 704 23.41 6.33 6.45
C VAL A 704 24.89 6.61 6.30
N PRO A 705 25.35 7.86 6.52
CA PRO A 705 26.77 8.21 6.42
C PRO A 705 27.63 7.39 7.38
N GLU A 706 28.81 6.98 6.93
CA GLU A 706 29.74 6.16 7.71
C GLU A 706 30.13 6.81 9.05
N LYS A 707 30.23 8.12 9.07
CA LYS A 707 30.59 8.90 10.26
C LYS A 707 29.49 8.93 11.33
N HIS A 708 28.25 8.65 10.93
CA HIS A 708 27.05 8.83 11.75
C HIS A 708 26.25 7.52 11.96
N LEU A 709 26.87 6.35 11.74
CA LEU A 709 26.22 5.06 11.96
C LEU A 709 25.75 4.86 13.41
N SER A 710 26.50 5.43 14.39
CA SER A 710 26.11 5.40 15.80
C SER A 710 24.88 6.26 16.10
N ASP A 711 24.72 7.36 15.36
CA ASP A 711 23.71 8.37 15.61
C ASP A 711 22.34 7.92 15.09
N LEU A 712 22.33 6.97 14.14
CA LEU A 712 21.10 6.31 13.69
C LEU A 712 20.33 5.69 14.88
N GLY A 713 21.03 5.11 15.86
CA GLY A 713 20.41 4.56 17.07
C GLY A 713 19.74 5.58 17.99
N GLU A 714 20.06 6.88 17.83
CA GLU A 714 19.36 7.96 18.52
C GLU A 714 18.11 8.42 17.77
N MET A 715 18.07 8.21 16.45
CA MET A 715 16.93 8.58 15.60
C MET A 715 15.95 7.45 15.40
N VAL A 716 16.42 6.20 15.36
CA VAL A 716 15.58 5.01 15.15
C VAL A 716 15.96 3.93 16.16
N THR A 717 14.98 3.41 16.89
CA THR A 717 15.19 2.30 17.82
C THR A 717 15.41 0.99 17.07
N LEU A 718 16.67 0.61 16.87
CA LEU A 718 17.02 -0.64 16.21
C LEU A 718 17.00 -1.81 17.20
N GLN A 719 15.94 -2.62 17.15
CA GLN A 719 15.75 -3.76 18.04
C GLN A 719 15.42 -5.04 17.25
N PRO A 720 15.96 -6.21 17.66
CA PRO A 720 15.58 -7.47 17.04
C PRO A 720 14.15 -7.85 17.38
N VAL A 721 13.45 -8.47 16.45
CA VAL A 721 12.10 -8.97 16.69
C VAL A 721 12.14 -10.20 17.59
N SER A 722 11.34 -10.21 18.65
CA SER A 722 11.16 -11.41 19.48
C SER A 722 10.11 -12.31 18.85
N SER A 723 10.54 -13.34 18.13
CA SER A 723 9.65 -14.36 17.56
C SER A 723 9.08 -15.28 18.65
N GLY A 724 7.85 -15.05 19.08
CA GLY A 724 7.15 -15.96 19.98
C GLY A 724 5.64 -15.94 19.76
N ILE A 725 5.04 -17.07 19.39
CA ILE A 725 3.58 -17.28 19.28
C ILE A 725 2.83 -16.90 20.57
N LEU A 726 3.50 -16.93 21.71
CA LEU A 726 2.96 -16.58 23.02
C LEU A 726 3.16 -15.11 23.38
N GLY A 727 3.70 -14.28 22.43
CA GLY A 727 3.81 -12.83 22.64
C GLY A 727 4.21 -12.49 24.07
N THR A 728 5.21 -13.15 24.62
CA THR A 728 5.86 -12.59 25.77
C THR A 728 6.56 -11.34 25.25
N SER A 729 5.91 -10.19 25.38
CA SER A 729 6.60 -8.92 25.51
C SER A 729 7.53 -9.04 26.73
N GLY A 730 8.47 -9.94 26.61
CA GLY A 730 9.64 -9.97 27.45
C GLY A 730 10.53 -8.89 26.89
N VAL A 731 10.64 -7.80 27.61
CA VAL A 731 11.89 -7.08 27.80
C VAL A 731 12.97 -8.15 28.08
N GLY A 732 13.37 -8.86 27.04
CA GLY A 732 14.23 -10.03 27.08
C GLY A 732 15.21 -10.05 25.95
N LYS A 733 16.28 -9.37 26.16
CA LYS A 733 17.50 -9.05 25.46
C LYS A 733 17.42 -7.70 24.76
N THR A 734 17.65 -6.67 25.50
CA THR A 734 18.23 -5.39 25.11
C THR A 734 19.53 -5.62 24.33
N GLY A 735 19.42 -5.95 23.04
CA GLY A 735 20.52 -5.88 22.11
C GLY A 735 20.11 -4.84 21.09
N SER A 736 20.68 -3.64 21.12
CA SER A 736 20.53 -2.72 20.01
C SER A 736 21.23 -3.37 18.80
N LEU A 737 20.50 -3.46 17.68
CA LEU A 737 21.10 -3.84 16.42
C LEU A 737 22.06 -2.72 16.01
N LYS A 738 23.17 -3.07 15.39
CA LYS A 738 24.11 -2.12 14.80
C LYS A 738 24.11 -2.30 13.31
N LEU A 739 24.12 -1.21 12.59
CA LEU A 739 24.28 -1.20 11.16
C LEU A 739 25.77 -1.39 10.86
N ASP A 740 26.10 -2.42 10.07
CA ASP A 740 27.45 -2.84 9.69
C ASP A 740 27.61 -2.79 8.18
N ASP A 741 28.87 -2.82 7.70
CA ASP A 741 29.23 -2.90 6.28
C ASP A 741 29.11 -4.30 5.66
N ASP A 742 28.56 -5.27 6.40
CA ASP A 742 28.42 -6.66 5.97
C ASP A 742 27.03 -7.02 5.46
N GLY A 743 26.06 -6.09 5.51
CA GLY A 743 24.70 -6.38 5.08
C GLY A 743 23.72 -5.22 5.30
N VAL A 744 22.43 -5.51 5.06
CA VAL A 744 21.33 -4.57 5.25
C VAL A 744 20.48 -4.99 6.43
N ILE A 745 19.88 -4.01 7.12
CA ILE A 745 18.86 -4.24 8.14
C ILE A 745 17.50 -4.02 7.49
N VAL A 746 16.67 -5.06 7.48
CA VAL A 746 15.36 -5.05 6.82
C VAL A 746 14.27 -4.87 7.87
N ALA A 747 13.26 -4.06 7.57
CA ALA A 747 12.07 -3.92 8.41
C ALA A 747 11.31 -5.25 8.56
N GLN A 748 10.70 -5.48 9.73
CA GLN A 748 9.92 -6.70 10.01
C GLN A 748 8.72 -6.85 9.08
N SER A 749 8.10 -5.76 8.65
CA SER A 749 7.01 -5.75 7.67
C SER A 749 7.44 -6.41 6.36
N ALA A 750 8.51 -5.91 5.72
CA ALA A 750 9.06 -6.45 4.49
C ALA A 750 9.61 -7.88 4.67
N ALA A 751 10.31 -8.13 5.79
CA ALA A 751 10.83 -9.45 6.10
C ALA A 751 9.71 -10.50 6.25
N SER A 752 8.57 -10.14 6.84
CA SER A 752 7.41 -11.02 7.00
C SER A 752 6.69 -11.27 5.68
N ALA A 753 6.50 -10.23 4.86
CA ALA A 753 5.86 -10.32 3.55
C ALA A 753 6.61 -11.27 2.60
N LEU A 754 7.94 -11.21 2.61
CA LEU A 754 8.80 -12.01 1.74
C LEU A 754 9.33 -13.31 2.39
N GLY A 755 9.02 -13.56 3.66
CA GLY A 755 9.55 -14.73 4.40
C GLY A 755 11.07 -14.69 4.64
N VAL A 756 11.67 -13.50 4.62
CA VAL A 756 13.12 -13.26 4.75
C VAL A 756 13.53 -13.27 6.23
N LYS A 757 14.74 -13.76 6.51
CA LYS A 757 15.33 -13.81 7.87
C LYS A 757 16.76 -13.31 7.84
N ALA A 758 17.31 -12.99 9.00
CA ALA A 758 18.75 -12.70 9.12
C ALA A 758 19.59 -13.82 8.49
N GLY A 759 20.56 -13.46 7.65
CA GLY A 759 21.38 -14.37 6.86
C GLY A 759 20.85 -14.68 5.45
N SER A 760 19.60 -14.31 5.12
CA SER A 760 19.04 -14.49 3.78
C SER A 760 19.73 -13.58 2.75
N LYS A 761 19.75 -14.02 1.49
CA LYS A 761 20.16 -13.17 0.35
C LYS A 761 18.92 -12.60 -0.31
N VAL A 762 18.92 -11.32 -0.56
CA VAL A 762 17.84 -10.59 -1.20
C VAL A 762 18.38 -9.82 -2.40
N ARG A 763 17.52 -9.55 -3.36
CA ARG A 763 17.82 -8.66 -4.47
C ARG A 763 17.19 -7.31 -4.16
N LEU A 764 18.01 -6.29 -4.07
CA LEU A 764 17.64 -4.90 -3.89
C LEU A 764 17.68 -4.19 -5.23
N THR A 765 16.65 -3.40 -5.49
CA THR A 765 16.63 -2.44 -6.59
C THR A 765 16.62 -1.05 -5.97
N ASN A 766 17.56 -0.18 -6.35
CA ASN A 766 17.61 1.21 -5.86
C ASN A 766 16.67 2.13 -6.64
N GLY A 767 16.57 3.40 -6.26
CA GLY A 767 15.77 4.43 -6.93
C GLY A 767 16.08 4.60 -8.42
N ASP A 768 17.31 4.31 -8.82
CA ASP A 768 17.76 4.31 -10.21
C ASP A 768 17.43 3.01 -10.97
N GLY A 769 16.76 2.04 -10.36
CA GLY A 769 16.44 0.75 -10.96
C GLY A 769 17.66 -0.19 -11.11
N VAL A 770 18.80 0.11 -10.45
CA VAL A 770 19.98 -0.76 -10.45
C VAL A 770 19.75 -1.89 -9.45
N GLN A 771 19.95 -3.13 -9.91
CA GLN A 771 19.74 -4.32 -9.10
C GLN A 771 21.05 -4.85 -8.51
N ALA A 772 21.06 -5.11 -7.22
CA ALA A 772 22.16 -5.73 -6.51
C ALA A 772 21.69 -6.85 -5.58
N THR A 773 22.59 -7.81 -5.29
CA THR A 773 22.30 -8.85 -4.30
C THR A 773 22.91 -8.46 -2.96
N ALA A 774 22.07 -8.27 -1.96
CA ALA A 774 22.47 -7.92 -0.61
C ALA A 774 22.27 -9.10 0.36
N LYS A 775 23.01 -9.11 1.45
CA LYS A 775 22.82 -10.02 2.57
C LYS A 775 22.02 -9.29 3.67
N VAL A 776 21.00 -9.93 4.20
CA VAL A 776 20.28 -9.42 5.36
C VAL A 776 21.11 -9.71 6.62
N SER A 777 21.62 -8.67 7.27
CA SER A 777 22.38 -8.78 8.53
C SER A 777 21.42 -8.99 9.71
N ALA A 778 20.34 -8.24 9.74
CA ALA A 778 19.33 -8.32 10.80
C ALA A 778 17.94 -7.91 10.29
N VAL A 779 16.93 -8.24 11.08
CA VAL A 779 15.55 -7.78 10.90
C VAL A 779 15.20 -6.87 12.07
N ASN A 780 14.84 -5.61 11.76
CA ASN A 780 14.46 -4.61 12.75
C ASN A 780 12.97 -4.66 13.06
N ARG A 781 12.61 -4.43 14.31
CA ARG A 781 11.24 -4.21 14.76
C ARG A 781 10.70 -2.90 14.19
N ASN A 782 10.18 -2.95 12.98
CA ASN A 782 9.46 -1.86 12.33
C ASN A 782 8.04 -2.34 12.01
N LEU A 783 7.03 -1.60 12.44
CA LEU A 783 5.62 -2.02 12.39
C LEU A 783 4.92 -1.44 11.16
N ILE A 784 5.30 -0.25 10.75
CA ILE A 784 4.74 0.48 9.61
C ILE A 784 5.89 0.87 8.68
N GLY A 785 5.71 0.70 7.39
CA GLY A 785 6.71 0.94 6.37
C GLY A 785 7.62 -0.27 6.14
N SER A 786 8.31 -0.27 5.02
CA SER A 786 9.23 -1.33 4.59
C SER A 786 10.64 -0.78 4.45
N ASP A 787 11.17 -0.18 5.53
CA ASP A 787 12.49 0.44 5.52
C ASP A 787 13.60 -0.60 5.42
N VAL A 788 14.62 -0.27 4.65
CA VAL A 788 15.87 -1.03 4.56
C VAL A 788 17.03 -0.09 4.83
N TYR A 789 17.73 -0.31 5.93
CA TYR A 789 18.88 0.50 6.34
C TYR A 789 20.15 -0.09 5.80
N VAL A 790 21.01 0.78 5.23
CA VAL A 790 22.30 0.41 4.64
C VAL A 790 23.38 1.44 4.99
N SER A 791 24.62 1.01 5.23
CA SER A 791 25.73 1.95 5.40
C SER A 791 26.15 2.54 4.04
N GLU A 792 26.68 3.76 4.03
CA GLU A 792 27.25 4.41 2.84
C GLU A 792 28.23 3.48 2.11
N THR A 793 29.16 2.89 2.86
CA THR A 793 30.16 1.96 2.33
C THR A 793 29.55 0.72 1.67
N TYR A 794 28.53 0.13 2.29
CA TYR A 794 27.87 -1.04 1.73
C TYR A 794 26.97 -0.69 0.54
N TYR A 795 26.33 0.47 0.57
CA TYR A 795 25.55 1.01 -0.55
C TYR A 795 26.42 1.17 -1.80
N ALA A 796 27.57 1.86 -1.66
CA ALA A 796 28.55 2.03 -2.75
C ALA A 796 29.05 0.67 -3.28
N LYS A 797 29.34 -0.28 -2.38
CA LYS A 797 29.74 -1.64 -2.77
C LYS A 797 28.65 -2.39 -3.55
N LEU A 798 27.39 -2.15 -3.27
CA LEU A 798 26.26 -2.79 -3.96
C LEU A 798 26.01 -2.19 -5.34
N PHE A 799 26.00 -0.87 -5.45
CA PHE A 799 25.51 -0.15 -6.63
C PHE A 799 26.59 0.45 -7.50
N ASP A 800 27.74 0.94 -6.94
CA ASP A 800 28.82 1.58 -7.73
C ASP A 800 29.74 0.58 -8.43
N SER A 801 29.86 -0.64 -7.94
CA SER A 801 30.83 -1.62 -8.46
C SER A 801 30.43 -2.29 -9.80
N LYS A 802 29.21 -2.07 -10.32
CA LYS A 802 28.70 -2.75 -11.53
C LYS A 802 28.82 -1.95 -12.82
N ASP A 803 28.82 -0.63 -12.79
CA ASP A 803 29.02 0.20 -13.97
C ASP A 803 30.50 0.24 -14.44
N ALA A 804 31.43 0.01 -13.56
CA ALA A 804 32.87 -0.02 -13.90
C ALA A 804 33.33 -1.24 -14.74
N LYS A 805 32.54 -2.30 -14.83
CA LYS A 805 32.93 -3.52 -15.61
C LYS A 805 32.41 -3.55 -17.05
N ASN A 806 31.48 -2.67 -17.43
CA ASN A 806 30.97 -2.63 -18.81
C ASN A 806 31.57 -1.52 -19.67
N THR A 807 32.40 -0.64 -19.11
CA THR A 807 33.06 0.41 -19.88
C THR A 807 34.56 0.11 -19.92
N LYS A 808 35.01 -0.67 -20.90
CA LYS A 808 36.42 -0.99 -21.18
C LYS A 808 37.21 0.20 -21.74
N ASN A 809 36.82 1.44 -21.51
CA ASN A 809 37.56 2.61 -22.00
C ASN A 809 37.30 3.88 -21.18
N SER A 810 37.43 3.86 -19.88
CA SER A 810 37.62 5.11 -19.15
C SER A 810 38.84 4.98 -18.24
N LYS A 811 39.83 5.80 -18.56
CA LYS A 811 41.00 6.05 -17.70
C LYS A 811 40.48 6.63 -16.39
N SER A 812 41.02 6.08 -15.29
CA SER A 812 40.92 6.57 -13.93
C SER A 812 40.74 8.09 -13.81
N SER A 813 39.60 8.54 -13.35
CA SER A 813 39.48 9.78 -12.63
C SER A 813 39.06 9.43 -11.19
N GLU A 814 39.79 9.92 -10.23
CA GLU A 814 39.65 9.80 -8.79
C GLU A 814 38.47 10.66 -8.23
N ASP A 815 37.39 10.87 -8.98
CA ASP A 815 36.20 11.51 -8.51
C ASP A 815 35.04 10.47 -8.55
N SER A 816 34.97 9.63 -7.49
CA SER A 816 33.70 9.04 -7.13
C SER A 816 32.80 10.19 -6.66
N GLU A 817 31.73 10.52 -7.39
CA GLU A 817 30.72 11.46 -6.93
C GLU A 817 30.25 11.01 -5.54
N ALA A 818 30.50 11.84 -4.54
CA ALA A 818 30.06 11.60 -3.17
C ALA A 818 28.54 11.50 -3.16
N LEU A 819 28.00 10.48 -2.47
CA LEU A 819 26.56 10.25 -2.37
C LEU A 819 25.88 11.52 -1.86
N THR A 820 24.85 12.01 -2.57
CA THR A 820 24.09 13.18 -2.16
C THR A 820 23.12 12.80 -1.04
N TRP A 821 23.13 13.54 0.05
CA TRP A 821 22.24 13.35 1.20
C TRP A 821 20.98 14.19 0.98
N ASN A 822 19.92 13.58 0.45
CA ASN A 822 18.69 14.26 0.05
C ASN A 822 17.62 14.32 1.13
N ALA A 823 17.88 13.81 2.32
CA ALA A 823 16.94 13.80 3.44
C ALA A 823 17.62 14.05 4.78
N MET A 824 16.83 14.54 5.73
CA MET A 824 17.26 14.79 7.10
C MET A 824 16.22 14.25 8.09
N LEU A 825 16.68 13.51 9.09
CA LEU A 825 15.92 13.13 10.27
C LEU A 825 16.27 14.11 11.40
N ALA A 826 15.29 14.74 12.04
CA ALA A 826 15.55 15.74 13.06
C ALA A 826 14.69 15.53 14.31
N LYS A 827 15.27 15.86 15.47
CA LYS A 827 14.53 16.00 16.73
C LYS A 827 14.20 17.46 16.95
N LEU A 828 12.95 17.72 17.32
CA LEU A 828 12.42 19.07 17.52
C LEU A 828 12.14 19.34 18.99
N SER A 829 12.32 20.60 19.39
CA SER A 829 11.80 21.12 20.64
C SER A 829 10.38 21.67 20.45
N GLY A 830 9.53 21.55 21.46
CA GLY A 830 8.17 22.10 21.45
C GLY A 830 7.08 21.06 21.59
N SER A 831 5.82 21.50 21.43
CA SER A 831 4.64 20.62 21.48
C SER A 831 4.39 19.96 20.12
N ASP A 832 3.64 18.85 20.12
CA ASP A 832 3.24 18.11 18.92
C ASP A 832 2.59 19.02 17.85
N THR A 833 1.73 19.95 18.27
CA THR A 833 1.12 20.93 17.34
C THR A 833 2.16 21.83 16.71
N SER A 834 3.14 22.34 17.51
CA SER A 834 4.22 23.20 16.99
C SER A 834 5.15 22.44 16.03
N GLN A 835 5.36 21.15 16.24
CA GLN A 835 6.15 20.30 15.35
C GLN A 835 5.42 20.06 14.03
N THR A 836 4.10 19.86 14.08
CA THR A 836 3.25 19.73 12.89
C THR A 836 3.20 21.03 12.09
N ASP A 837 2.95 22.16 12.74
CA ASP A 837 2.94 23.48 12.09
C ASP A 837 4.29 23.79 11.42
N TYR A 838 5.39 23.34 12.04
CA TYR A 838 6.72 23.49 11.45
C TYR A 838 6.92 22.64 10.20
N ALA A 839 6.51 21.39 10.24
CA ALA A 839 6.58 20.51 9.07
C ALA A 839 5.77 21.09 7.90
N GLU A 840 4.55 21.57 8.15
CA GLU A 840 3.70 22.23 7.15
C GLU A 840 4.37 23.50 6.60
N SER A 841 5.00 24.31 7.45
CA SER A 841 5.72 25.51 6.99
C SER A 841 6.95 25.20 6.13
N LEU A 842 7.57 24.04 6.31
CA LEU A 842 8.69 23.60 5.45
C LEU A 842 8.23 23.14 4.07
N GLU A 843 7.03 22.57 3.94
CA GLU A 843 6.46 22.18 2.64
C GLU A 843 6.12 23.40 1.75
N GLU A 844 6.04 24.60 2.31
CA GLU A 844 5.89 25.84 1.55
C GLU A 844 7.17 26.27 0.84
N ASP A 845 8.33 25.73 1.24
CA ASP A 845 9.62 26.09 0.66
C ASP A 845 9.92 25.24 -0.60
N SER A 846 10.37 25.89 -1.65
CA SER A 846 10.69 25.25 -2.92
C SER A 846 11.84 24.24 -2.84
N SER A 847 12.71 24.35 -1.83
CA SER A 847 13.81 23.41 -1.62
C SER A 847 13.41 22.13 -0.88
N VAL A 848 12.16 22.03 -0.44
CA VAL A 848 11.61 20.88 0.29
C VAL A 848 10.57 20.19 -0.55
N MET A 849 10.81 18.93 -0.87
CA MET A 849 9.84 18.10 -1.57
C MET A 849 8.75 17.60 -0.62
N LYS A 850 9.15 17.16 0.58
CA LYS A 850 8.23 16.62 1.60
C LYS A 850 8.79 16.82 2.99
N ALA A 851 7.93 17.22 3.94
CA ALA A 851 8.24 17.28 5.36
C ALA A 851 7.18 16.52 6.15
N VAL A 852 7.59 15.55 6.96
CA VAL A 852 6.69 14.65 7.70
C VAL A 852 6.93 14.78 9.19
N SER A 853 5.91 15.21 9.94
CA SER A 853 5.92 15.21 11.40
C SER A 853 5.48 13.84 11.94
N CYS A 854 6.32 13.22 12.79
CA CYS A 854 5.96 11.97 13.47
C CYS A 854 4.78 12.16 14.42
N ALA A 855 4.61 13.34 15.02
CA ALA A 855 3.44 13.64 15.86
C ALA A 855 2.14 13.59 15.06
N HIS A 856 2.12 14.24 13.89
CA HIS A 856 0.97 14.20 12.98
C HIS A 856 0.67 12.78 12.51
N MET A 857 1.69 12.01 12.13
CA MET A 857 1.53 10.63 11.67
C MET A 857 0.98 9.71 12.77
N ALA A 858 1.46 9.84 14.02
CA ALA A 858 0.98 9.06 15.15
C ALA A 858 -0.52 9.29 15.41
N ASP A 859 -0.98 10.54 15.30
CA ASP A 859 -2.38 10.91 15.52
C ASP A 859 -3.28 10.57 14.32
N SER A 860 -2.76 10.66 13.12
CA SER A 860 -3.49 10.37 11.87
C SER A 860 -3.65 8.87 11.63
N PHE A 861 -2.80 8.03 12.22
CA PHE A 861 -2.80 6.58 12.04
C PHE A 861 -3.87 5.90 12.92
N LYS A 862 -5.16 6.21 12.66
CA LYS A 862 -6.31 5.63 13.37
C LYS A 862 -7.09 4.69 12.45
N PHE A 863 -7.19 3.43 12.86
CA PHE A 863 -7.97 2.41 12.14
C PHE A 863 -9.42 2.38 12.61
N ASP A 864 -10.21 3.40 12.31
CA ASP A 864 -11.63 3.46 12.74
C ASP A 864 -12.47 2.33 12.15
N LEU A 865 -12.14 1.87 10.94
CA LEU A 865 -12.75 0.70 10.32
C LEU A 865 -12.59 -0.56 11.17
N MET A 866 -11.39 -0.80 11.68
CA MET A 866 -11.11 -2.00 12.46
C MET A 866 -11.93 -2.00 13.77
N GLY A 867 -12.15 -0.84 14.36
CA GLY A 867 -13.03 -0.68 15.51
C GLY A 867 -14.46 -1.17 15.25
N ALA A 868 -15.03 -0.85 14.09
CA ALA A 868 -16.37 -1.29 13.70
C ALA A 868 -16.43 -2.82 13.46
N VAL A 869 -15.43 -3.39 12.78
CA VAL A 869 -15.32 -4.85 12.55
C VAL A 869 -15.16 -5.59 13.88
N VAL A 870 -14.30 -5.07 14.77
CA VAL A 870 -14.12 -5.64 16.12
C VAL A 870 -15.40 -5.56 16.93
N ALA A 871 -16.14 -4.44 16.90
CA ALA A 871 -17.42 -4.31 17.58
C ALA A 871 -18.44 -5.36 17.09
N LEU A 872 -18.50 -5.61 15.79
CA LEU A 872 -19.31 -6.68 15.21
C LEU A 872 -18.90 -8.06 15.75
N ILE A 873 -17.60 -8.36 15.74
CA ILE A 873 -17.07 -9.63 16.25
C ILE A 873 -17.40 -9.81 17.72
N VAL A 874 -17.18 -8.78 18.54
CA VAL A 874 -17.49 -8.82 19.98
C VAL A 874 -18.98 -8.98 20.23
N ALA A 875 -19.84 -8.33 19.43
CA ALA A 875 -21.30 -8.48 19.52
C ALA A 875 -21.73 -9.91 19.17
N LEU A 876 -21.19 -10.50 18.11
CA LEU A 876 -21.47 -11.89 17.72
C LEU A 876 -20.95 -12.90 18.75
N ALA A 877 -19.74 -12.69 19.29
CA ALA A 877 -19.18 -13.50 20.37
C ALA A 877 -20.00 -13.38 21.67
N GLY A 878 -20.48 -12.18 21.99
CA GLY A 878 -21.40 -11.92 23.10
C GLY A 878 -22.73 -12.64 22.95
N GLY A 879 -23.32 -12.58 21.73
CA GLY A 879 -24.52 -13.33 21.37
C GLY A 879 -24.32 -14.84 21.54
N LEU A 880 -23.20 -15.38 21.07
CA LEU A 880 -22.85 -16.78 21.26
C LEU A 880 -22.71 -17.12 22.76
N ALA A 881 -22.03 -16.27 23.53
CA ALA A 881 -21.86 -16.45 24.97
C ALA A 881 -23.21 -16.53 25.70
N LEU A 882 -24.15 -15.65 25.36
CA LEU A 882 -25.51 -15.67 25.91
C LEU A 882 -26.23 -16.99 25.61
N VAL A 883 -26.21 -17.46 24.37
CA VAL A 883 -26.88 -18.72 23.97
C VAL A 883 -26.23 -19.92 24.65
N VAL A 884 -24.90 -19.95 24.70
CA VAL A 884 -24.13 -21.02 25.37
C VAL A 884 -24.43 -21.06 26.87
N LEU A 885 -24.33 -19.92 27.57
CA LEU A 885 -24.61 -19.83 28.99
C LEU A 885 -26.06 -20.16 29.32
N PHE A 886 -27.01 -19.70 28.48
CA PHE A 886 -28.44 -20.06 28.63
C PHE A 886 -28.66 -21.57 28.48
N THR A 887 -28.04 -22.20 27.49
CA THR A 887 -28.14 -23.65 27.26
C THR A 887 -27.57 -24.44 28.43
N LEU A 888 -26.40 -24.01 28.91
CA LEU A 888 -25.76 -24.66 30.08
C LEU A 888 -26.58 -24.49 31.35
N ALA A 889 -27.12 -23.32 31.62
CA ALA A 889 -27.96 -23.03 32.75
C ALA A 889 -29.24 -23.85 32.72
N ASN A 890 -29.93 -23.92 31.60
CA ASN A 890 -31.16 -24.72 31.43
C ASN A 890 -30.90 -26.22 31.60
N THR A 891 -29.72 -26.70 31.08
CA THR A 891 -29.31 -28.10 31.25
C THR A 891 -29.00 -28.39 32.71
N ASN A 892 -28.29 -27.49 33.42
CA ASN A 892 -27.98 -27.64 34.83
C ASN A 892 -29.23 -27.72 35.72
N VAL A 893 -30.22 -26.87 35.44
CA VAL A 893 -31.52 -26.88 36.14
C VAL A 893 -32.24 -28.18 35.88
N SER A 894 -32.38 -28.65 34.63
CA SER A 894 -33.07 -29.89 34.29
C SER A 894 -32.47 -31.13 34.97
N GLU A 895 -31.16 -31.18 35.15
CA GLU A 895 -30.45 -32.27 35.87
C GLU A 895 -30.75 -32.33 37.36
N ARG A 896 -31.07 -31.21 37.97
CA ARG A 896 -31.21 -31.08 39.41
C ARG A 896 -32.60 -30.85 39.90
N VAL A 897 -33.59 -30.98 39.03
CA VAL A 897 -35.00 -30.81 39.42
C VAL A 897 -35.36 -31.62 40.68
N ARG A 898 -34.88 -32.89 40.78
CA ARG A 898 -35.13 -33.75 41.96
C ARG A 898 -34.40 -33.27 43.17
N GLU A 899 -33.12 -32.89 43.05
CA GLU A 899 -32.30 -32.36 44.16
C GLU A 899 -32.96 -31.09 44.73
N MET A 900 -33.41 -30.20 43.82
CA MET A 900 -34.06 -28.95 44.19
C MET A 900 -35.46 -29.22 44.81
N ALA A 901 -36.23 -30.16 44.24
CA ALA A 901 -37.50 -30.57 44.81
C ALA A 901 -37.31 -31.14 46.23
N THR A 902 -36.27 -31.96 46.45
CA THR A 902 -35.93 -32.49 47.81
C THR A 902 -35.55 -31.38 48.79
N LEU A 903 -34.76 -30.36 48.33
CA LEU A 903 -34.40 -29.20 49.15
C LEU A 903 -35.65 -28.39 49.54
N LYS A 904 -36.56 -28.15 48.56
CA LYS A 904 -37.80 -27.45 48.83
C LYS A 904 -38.70 -28.23 49.84
N VAL A 905 -38.80 -29.58 49.73
CA VAL A 905 -39.55 -30.41 50.69
C VAL A 905 -38.91 -30.40 52.08
N LEU A 906 -37.54 -30.29 52.15
CA LEU A 906 -36.79 -30.14 53.40
C LEU A 906 -36.94 -28.76 54.05
N GLY A 907 -37.70 -27.81 53.42
CA GLY A 907 -37.99 -26.52 54.00
C GLY A 907 -36.99 -25.38 53.59
N PHE A 908 -36.16 -25.60 52.59
CA PHE A 908 -35.31 -24.51 52.06
C PHE A 908 -36.15 -23.53 51.27
N PHE A 909 -35.93 -22.21 51.47
CA PHE A 909 -36.59 -21.13 50.73
C PHE A 909 -36.13 -21.07 49.27
N ASP A 910 -37.00 -20.60 48.40
CA ASP A 910 -36.67 -20.44 46.96
C ASP A 910 -35.37 -19.65 46.73
N ARG A 911 -35.12 -18.59 47.51
CA ARG A 911 -33.88 -17.82 47.48
C ARG A 911 -32.61 -18.64 47.76
N GLU A 912 -32.70 -19.60 48.68
CA GLU A 912 -31.58 -20.48 49.05
C GLU A 912 -31.27 -21.48 47.94
N VAL A 913 -32.36 -21.99 47.30
CA VAL A 913 -32.25 -22.89 46.14
C VAL A 913 -31.66 -22.14 44.96
N HIS A 914 -32.09 -20.90 44.66
CA HIS A 914 -31.49 -20.06 43.65
C HIS A 914 -30.01 -19.81 43.92
N HIS A 915 -29.69 -19.44 45.16
CA HIS A 915 -28.28 -19.20 45.52
C HIS A 915 -27.39 -20.45 45.36
N TYR A 916 -27.93 -21.63 45.62
CA TYR A 916 -27.19 -22.90 45.48
C TYR A 916 -26.88 -23.17 43.99
N VAL A 917 -27.88 -23.07 43.11
CA VAL A 917 -27.73 -23.30 41.66
C VAL A 917 -26.86 -22.23 41.00
N ASN A 918 -27.14 -20.96 41.29
CA ASN A 918 -26.45 -19.81 40.70
C ASN A 918 -24.96 -19.80 41.11
N ARG A 919 -24.65 -20.22 42.36
CA ARG A 919 -23.26 -20.30 42.82
C ARG A 919 -22.43 -21.29 42.00
N GLU A 920 -22.98 -22.44 41.65
CA GLU A 920 -22.28 -23.42 40.81
C GLU A 920 -22.02 -22.88 39.41
N MET A 921 -23.04 -22.27 38.79
CA MET A 921 -22.93 -21.63 37.48
C MET A 921 -21.83 -20.56 37.49
N MET A 922 -21.80 -19.72 38.53
CA MET A 922 -20.77 -18.69 38.66
C MET A 922 -19.36 -19.27 38.80
N ILE A 923 -19.20 -20.35 39.60
CA ILE A 923 -17.87 -21.02 39.73
C ILE A 923 -17.42 -21.57 38.37
N LEU A 924 -18.30 -22.23 37.63
CA LEU A 924 -18.00 -22.78 36.31
C LEU A 924 -17.66 -21.66 35.30
N THR A 925 -18.41 -20.54 35.38
CA THR A 925 -18.12 -19.35 34.54
C THR A 925 -16.76 -18.76 34.87
N VAL A 926 -16.43 -18.57 36.16
CA VAL A 926 -15.10 -18.07 36.56
C VAL A 926 -13.97 -18.98 36.06
N MET A 927 -14.15 -20.31 36.18
CA MET A 927 -13.18 -21.28 35.65
C MET A 927 -13.04 -21.15 34.14
N GLY A 928 -14.16 -20.96 33.42
CA GLY A 928 -14.17 -20.74 31.99
C GLY A 928 -13.46 -19.44 31.60
N VAL A 929 -13.71 -18.34 32.31
CA VAL A 929 -13.03 -17.06 32.11
C VAL A 929 -11.52 -17.22 32.31
N ILE A 930 -11.07 -17.83 33.42
CA ILE A 930 -9.64 -18.02 33.71
C ILE A 930 -8.91 -18.79 32.60
N LEU A 931 -9.57 -19.78 31.99
CA LEU A 931 -9.01 -20.52 30.86
C LEU A 931 -9.18 -19.79 29.54
N GLY A 932 -10.27 -19.03 29.38
CA GLY A 932 -10.59 -18.29 28.17
C GLY A 932 -9.66 -17.10 27.92
N LEU A 933 -9.20 -16.41 28.96
CA LEU A 933 -8.30 -15.25 28.82
C LEU A 933 -6.99 -15.62 28.10
N PRO A 934 -6.20 -16.62 28.54
CA PRO A 934 -4.98 -17.00 27.83
C PRO A 934 -5.26 -17.65 26.47
N LEU A 935 -6.36 -18.39 26.36
CA LEU A 935 -6.77 -18.98 25.07
C LEU A 935 -7.12 -17.88 24.05
N GLY A 936 -7.79 -16.82 24.48
CA GLY A 936 -8.13 -15.68 23.62
C GLY A 936 -6.90 -14.93 23.11
N ARG A 937 -5.87 -14.76 23.96
CA ARG A 937 -4.59 -14.21 23.51
C ARG A 937 -3.91 -15.10 22.48
N LEU A 938 -3.93 -16.43 22.70
CA LEU A 938 -3.33 -17.38 21.75
C LEU A 938 -4.05 -17.35 20.41
N VAL A 939 -5.39 -17.38 20.40
CA VAL A 939 -6.20 -17.33 19.18
C VAL A 939 -6.04 -15.98 18.49
N GLY A 940 -6.07 -14.88 19.25
CA GLY A 940 -5.80 -13.53 18.73
C GLY A 940 -4.42 -13.43 18.08
N GLY A 941 -3.39 -14.00 18.72
CA GLY A 941 -2.04 -14.03 18.17
C GLY A 941 -1.91 -14.86 16.89
N MET A 942 -2.57 -16.01 16.83
CA MET A 942 -2.59 -16.81 15.59
C MET A 942 -3.32 -16.07 14.45
N LEU A 943 -4.32 -15.29 14.80
CA LEU A 943 -5.13 -14.57 13.81
C LEU A 943 -4.42 -13.33 13.28
N THR A 944 -3.76 -12.56 14.17
CA THR A 944 -2.94 -11.41 13.74
C THR A 944 -1.74 -11.83 12.88
N MET A 945 -1.16 -13.01 13.11
CA MET A 945 -0.14 -13.58 12.21
C MET A 945 -0.69 -13.95 10.84
N ALA A 946 -1.99 -14.19 10.72
CA ALA A 946 -2.65 -14.45 9.44
C ALA A 946 -3.02 -13.16 8.69
N LEU A 947 -2.98 -12.00 9.37
CA LEU A 947 -3.11 -10.68 8.75
C LEU A 947 -1.78 -10.33 8.08
N ASN A 948 -1.65 -10.63 6.80
CA ASN A 948 -0.47 -10.28 6.03
C ASN A 948 -0.80 -9.08 5.16
N MET A 949 -0.53 -7.88 5.69
CA MET A 949 -0.69 -6.62 4.96
C MET A 949 0.67 -6.14 4.46
N PRO A 950 0.81 -5.73 3.18
CA PRO A 950 2.03 -5.12 2.69
C PRO A 950 2.43 -3.91 3.56
N SER A 951 3.69 -3.78 3.83
CA SER A 951 4.27 -2.69 4.65
C SER A 951 3.73 -2.55 6.08
N LEU A 952 2.97 -3.54 6.61
CA LEU A 952 2.47 -3.54 7.97
C LEU A 952 2.79 -4.85 8.70
N TYR A 953 3.23 -4.74 9.94
CA TYR A 953 3.42 -5.87 10.84
C TYR A 953 2.67 -5.66 12.15
N PHE A 954 1.81 -6.61 12.54
CA PHE A 954 1.00 -6.52 13.74
C PHE A 954 1.66 -7.27 14.90
N GLU A 955 2.18 -6.52 15.86
CA GLU A 955 2.68 -7.07 17.12
C GLU A 955 1.53 -7.28 18.11
N VAL A 956 1.20 -8.54 18.39
CA VAL A 956 0.05 -8.88 19.25
C VAL A 956 0.20 -8.34 20.66
N GLU A 957 -0.61 -7.37 21.00
CA GLU A 957 -0.74 -6.83 22.34
C GLU A 957 -2.19 -6.95 22.85
N VAL A 958 -2.34 -7.24 24.11
CA VAL A 958 -3.64 -7.23 24.78
C VAL A 958 -3.49 -6.41 26.06
N LYS A 959 -4.15 -5.27 26.11
CA LYS A 959 -4.11 -4.38 27.27
C LYS A 959 -4.72 -5.07 28.51
N PRO A 960 -4.20 -4.82 29.71
CA PRO A 960 -4.79 -5.36 30.93
C PRO A 960 -6.28 -5.02 31.07
N LEU A 961 -6.69 -3.85 30.61
CA LEU A 961 -8.09 -3.42 30.61
C LEU A 961 -8.97 -4.32 29.75
N SER A 962 -8.52 -4.76 28.58
CA SER A 962 -9.24 -5.64 27.67
C SER A 962 -9.50 -7.03 28.29
N TYR A 963 -8.56 -7.57 29.07
CA TYR A 963 -8.80 -8.77 29.87
C TYR A 963 -9.90 -8.55 30.92
N VAL A 964 -9.88 -7.41 31.60
CA VAL A 964 -10.91 -7.04 32.58
C VAL A 964 -12.27 -6.89 31.92
N ILE A 965 -12.34 -6.18 30.77
CA ILE A 965 -13.58 -5.99 30.00
C ILE A 965 -14.15 -7.35 29.56
N ALA A 966 -13.34 -8.25 29.00
CA ALA A 966 -13.79 -9.57 28.58
C ALA A 966 -14.30 -10.41 29.78
N ALA A 967 -13.59 -10.38 30.89
CA ALA A 967 -14.00 -11.09 32.10
C ALA A 967 -15.31 -10.53 32.66
N VAL A 968 -15.43 -9.20 32.78
CA VAL A 968 -16.65 -8.54 33.26
C VAL A 968 -17.82 -8.76 32.30
N ALA A 969 -17.63 -8.67 30.99
CA ALA A 969 -18.67 -8.93 29.99
C ALA A 969 -19.18 -10.38 30.10
N THR A 970 -18.29 -11.38 30.17
CA THR A 970 -18.69 -12.78 30.32
C THR A 970 -19.44 -13.03 31.64
N MET A 971 -19.00 -12.41 32.74
CA MET A 971 -19.69 -12.49 34.03
C MET A 971 -21.04 -11.79 33.98
N ALA A 972 -21.16 -10.64 33.30
CA ALA A 972 -22.42 -9.94 33.12
C ALA A 972 -23.44 -10.78 32.31
N PHE A 973 -22.98 -11.43 31.23
CA PHE A 973 -23.81 -12.38 30.48
C PHE A 973 -24.27 -13.56 31.36
N ALA A 974 -23.42 -14.08 32.21
CA ALA A 974 -23.80 -15.16 33.15
C ALA A 974 -24.85 -14.69 34.17
N LEU A 975 -24.73 -13.47 34.68
CA LEU A 975 -25.73 -12.89 35.61
C LEU A 975 -27.03 -12.62 34.88
N LEU A 976 -27.00 -12.11 33.63
CA LEU A 976 -28.19 -11.87 32.81
C LEU A 976 -28.93 -13.20 32.53
N VAL A 977 -28.20 -14.28 32.21
CA VAL A 977 -28.79 -15.59 32.00
C VAL A 977 -29.46 -16.09 33.29
N GLN A 978 -28.88 -15.87 34.48
CA GLN A 978 -29.51 -16.23 35.75
C GLN A 978 -30.86 -15.55 35.97
N LEU A 979 -31.03 -14.28 35.52
CA LEU A 979 -32.32 -13.61 35.60
C LEU A 979 -33.40 -14.29 34.77
N PHE A 980 -33.05 -14.88 33.63
CA PHE A 980 -33.98 -15.67 32.80
C PHE A 980 -34.24 -17.08 33.34
N VAL A 981 -33.30 -17.65 34.09
CA VAL A 981 -33.38 -19.02 34.60
C VAL A 981 -34.09 -19.06 35.95
N ASN A 982 -33.98 -18.04 36.80
CA ASN A 982 -34.60 -18.00 38.12
C ASN A 982 -36.14 -18.24 38.10
N PRO A 983 -36.95 -17.64 37.16
CA PRO A 983 -38.38 -17.94 37.08
C PRO A 983 -38.71 -19.39 36.70
N VAL A 984 -37.75 -20.11 36.09
CA VAL A 984 -37.91 -21.53 35.76
C VAL A 984 -37.74 -22.39 37.04
N LEU A 985 -36.81 -21.97 37.94
CA LEU A 985 -36.61 -22.59 39.22
C LEU A 985 -37.80 -22.44 40.15
N ASP A 986 -38.50 -21.30 40.09
CA ASP A 986 -39.70 -21.05 40.91
C ASP A 986 -40.89 -21.97 40.55
N ARG A 987 -41.00 -22.33 39.27
CA ARG A 987 -42.08 -23.18 38.75
C ARG A 987 -41.90 -24.68 38.97
N ILE A 988 -40.81 -25.09 39.65
CA ILE A 988 -40.59 -26.51 39.97
C ILE A 988 -41.55 -26.93 41.09
N ASP A 989 -42.52 -27.81 40.73
CA ASP A 989 -43.42 -28.42 41.69
C ASP A 989 -42.71 -29.60 42.41
N PRO A 990 -42.52 -29.51 43.74
CA PRO A 990 -41.83 -30.55 44.50
C PRO A 990 -42.53 -31.91 44.47
N ILE A 991 -43.88 -31.89 44.45
CA ILE A 991 -44.72 -33.12 44.56
C ILE A 991 -44.65 -33.93 43.27
N SER A 992 -44.87 -33.28 42.13
CA SER A 992 -44.79 -33.94 40.83
C SER A 992 -43.40 -34.42 40.45
N SER A 993 -42.37 -33.68 40.89
CA SER A 993 -40.96 -34.02 40.61
C SER A 993 -40.43 -35.21 41.42
N LEU A 994 -40.99 -35.49 42.57
CA LEU A 994 -40.64 -36.63 43.42
C LEU A 994 -41.52 -37.88 43.10
N LYS A 995 -42.73 -37.69 42.59
CA LYS A 995 -43.70 -38.76 42.29
C LYS A 995 -43.44 -39.52 40.98
N SER A 996 -42.53 -39.03 40.14
CA SER A 996 -42.25 -39.60 38.82
C SER A 996 -41.33 -40.85 38.82
N VAL A 997 -41.27 -41.59 39.91
CA VAL A 997 -40.44 -42.80 40.07
C VAL A 997 -41.23 -44.07 40.29
N GLU A 998 -42.58 -44.01 40.24
CA GLU A 998 -43.40 -45.23 40.21
C GLU A 998 -43.90 -45.53 38.81
#